data_f13a459a89328f160156e9ce7701edb7
#
_entry.id   f13a459a89328f160156e9ce7701edb7
#
_cell.length_a   1.000
_cell.length_b   1.000
_cell.length_c   1.000
_cell.angle_alpha   90.00
_cell.angle_beta   90.00
_cell.angle_gamma   90.00
#
_symmetry.space_group_name_H-M   'P 1'
#
loop_
_entity.id
_entity.type
_entity.pdbx_description
1 polymer ?
#
loop_
_entity_poly.entity_id
_entity_poly.type
_entity_poly.pdbx_seq_one_letter_code
_entity_poly.pdbx_strand_id
1 'polypeptide(L)'
;MNIGYFTINARNNVTMYKMPDERASLYAAITTLTLNGGTPNRSAVSYLGEQFRRVDAGAPVISSCQKNAGMLFTDGYTNNTDDSSVANEDEPLGLPFADVYSGTIADIAASYYSGTATPLRTGGLFAAGNVKVPDECATLAPTSVEWKRLDCETDLHMNFYGITLGAQGRIYEVNAAATADPFLNPPNWSGFPNPSTVDDGTVVDELWHATINSRGGFVNAKTPDEVTAAMRTILNGVASGLTPSGTVALTGSRIGAGSFTVAPSYDALNNGTDWFGRLKAQRVASASDTGEVSYADLWEASAVIPAADARNIIYGTPTGAAVFNADNVSLSALCSNIISGLSNCTPVSIAAQLKVSAAQAVAYLRGDQTLEISNLTPLRSRTTRLGDIVNSSPVIEAATDDFGYRSMYDVTSGKFDPYNYAGYLLSKGSAGRSMVYAGANDGMLHGFNGRTGVEQFAYIPQSVLGHMGNLLFPYTTVKLNTQYAHRYYVDGPVVVSDVASAAGAWSTVLVGTTGAGGKSVFALDVSNPSGFNASRRLWEINDSNANLLLSANIGNVLGKPVIVPVRSSSGVVSWKAVFGNGYGSINGRAVLFVVDILSGRVNLLPAAESGVVAPNGLGNIVVIDRWAGSSLNTSNRDGF
;
A
#
# COMPACT_ATOMS: atom_id res chain seq x y z
N MET A 1 -9.86 3.98 -14.96
CA MET A 1 -10.64 2.71 -15.01
C MET A 1 -11.95 2.96 -15.70
N ASN A 2 -12.38 2.07 -16.59
CA ASN A 2 -13.69 2.12 -17.22
C ASN A 2 -14.59 1.05 -16.60
N ILE A 3 -15.84 1.39 -16.29
CA ILE A 3 -16.82 0.49 -15.70
C ILE A 3 -18.06 0.46 -16.60
N GLY A 4 -18.51 -0.74 -16.93
CA GLY A 4 -19.79 -0.95 -17.60
C GLY A 4 -20.65 -1.92 -16.78
N TYR A 5 -21.94 -1.90 -17.01
CA TYR A 5 -22.85 -2.84 -16.36
C TYR A 5 -24.03 -3.19 -17.27
N PHE A 6 -24.65 -4.31 -17.00
CA PHE A 6 -25.94 -4.72 -17.56
C PHE A 6 -26.68 -5.58 -16.53
N THR A 7 -27.97 -5.78 -16.70
CA THR A 7 -28.71 -6.74 -15.89
C THR A 7 -28.74 -8.09 -16.59
N ILE A 8 -28.76 -9.18 -15.82
CA ILE A 8 -28.73 -10.56 -16.35
C ILE A 8 -29.88 -10.86 -17.32
N ASN A 9 -30.99 -10.13 -17.22
CA ASN A 9 -32.18 -10.29 -18.06
C ASN A 9 -32.28 -9.25 -19.20
N ALA A 10 -31.58 -8.13 -19.13
CA ALA A 10 -31.59 -7.10 -20.18
C ALA A 10 -30.18 -6.91 -20.75
N ARG A 11 -29.90 -7.63 -21.84
CA ARG A 11 -28.58 -7.75 -22.46
C ARG A 11 -28.45 -6.83 -23.65
N ASN A 12 -28.23 -5.53 -23.40
CA ASN A 12 -27.90 -4.55 -24.41
C ASN A 12 -26.40 -4.26 -24.40
N ASN A 13 -25.83 -3.83 -25.50
CA ASN A 13 -24.42 -3.42 -25.55
C ASN A 13 -24.06 -2.50 -24.39
N VAL A 14 -23.07 -2.90 -23.62
CA VAL A 14 -22.64 -2.21 -22.40
C VAL A 14 -22.10 -0.83 -22.76
N THR A 15 -22.60 0.19 -22.07
CA THR A 15 -22.00 1.53 -22.08
C THR A 15 -20.90 1.58 -21.06
N MET A 16 -19.70 2.01 -21.48
CA MET A 16 -18.55 2.15 -20.58
C MET A 16 -18.50 3.57 -20.01
N TYR A 17 -18.37 3.67 -18.70
CA TYR A 17 -18.25 4.92 -17.94
C TYR A 17 -16.82 5.10 -17.45
N LYS A 18 -16.20 6.23 -17.75
CA LYS A 18 -14.83 6.54 -17.30
C LYS A 18 -14.82 7.06 -15.86
N MET A 19 -14.09 6.37 -14.98
CA MET A 19 -13.95 6.77 -13.58
C MET A 19 -12.71 7.63 -13.36
N PRO A 20 -12.79 8.68 -12.52
CA PRO A 20 -13.96 9.15 -11.74
C PRO A 20 -14.92 10.10 -12.50
N ASP A 21 -14.59 10.50 -13.72
CA ASP A 21 -15.22 11.62 -14.43
C ASP A 21 -16.74 11.41 -14.63
N GLU A 22 -17.16 10.19 -14.97
CA GLU A 22 -18.55 9.84 -15.26
C GLU A 22 -19.26 9.10 -14.12
N ARG A 23 -18.74 9.19 -12.89
CA ARG A 23 -19.31 8.50 -11.73
C ARG A 23 -20.78 8.86 -11.46
N ALA A 24 -21.15 10.13 -11.62
CA ALA A 24 -22.52 10.58 -11.40
C ALA A 24 -23.48 9.96 -12.44
N SER A 25 -23.05 9.86 -13.70
CA SER A 25 -23.82 9.23 -14.79
C SER A 25 -24.01 7.74 -14.55
N LEU A 26 -22.96 7.03 -14.09
CA LEU A 26 -23.05 5.62 -13.71
C LEU A 26 -24.06 5.41 -12.56
N TYR A 27 -24.02 6.24 -11.51
CA TYR A 27 -24.97 6.13 -10.40
C TYR A 27 -26.40 6.39 -10.84
N ALA A 28 -26.64 7.43 -11.65
CA ALA A 28 -27.97 7.71 -12.18
C ALA A 28 -28.49 6.52 -12.99
N ALA A 29 -27.64 5.90 -13.79
CA ALA A 29 -28.02 4.75 -14.60
C ALA A 29 -28.32 3.50 -13.75
N ILE A 30 -27.53 3.21 -12.73
CA ILE A 30 -27.76 2.07 -11.81
C ILE A 30 -29.06 2.27 -11.01
N THR A 31 -29.38 3.47 -10.56
CA THR A 31 -30.60 3.75 -9.78
C THR A 31 -31.88 3.63 -10.57
N THR A 32 -31.82 3.58 -11.90
CA THR A 32 -32.98 3.38 -12.79
C THR A 32 -33.21 1.92 -13.17
N LEU A 33 -32.41 0.98 -12.66
CA LEU A 33 -32.57 -0.45 -12.95
C LEU A 33 -33.91 -0.98 -12.45
N THR A 34 -34.59 -1.69 -13.32
CA THR A 34 -35.81 -2.44 -12.97
C THR A 34 -35.47 -3.91 -12.86
N LEU A 35 -35.87 -4.51 -11.74
CA LEU A 35 -35.68 -5.94 -11.49
C LEU A 35 -36.88 -6.72 -12.01
N ASN A 36 -36.67 -7.59 -12.97
CA ASN A 36 -37.67 -8.54 -13.45
C ASN A 36 -37.02 -9.72 -14.16
N GLY A 37 -37.70 -10.89 -14.19
CA GLY A 37 -37.24 -12.11 -14.85
C GLY A 37 -36.58 -13.10 -13.89
N GLY A 38 -36.05 -14.17 -14.46
CA GLY A 38 -35.32 -15.22 -13.73
C GLY A 38 -33.85 -14.91 -13.58
N THR A 39 -33.06 -15.94 -13.23
CA THR A 39 -31.61 -15.81 -12.94
C THR A 39 -30.80 -16.64 -13.96
N PRO A 40 -30.65 -16.19 -15.22
CA PRO A 40 -29.93 -16.91 -16.28
C PRO A 40 -28.42 -16.61 -16.19
N ASN A 41 -27.75 -17.13 -15.17
CA ASN A 41 -26.36 -16.84 -14.85
C ASN A 41 -25.39 -17.24 -15.96
N ARG A 42 -25.55 -18.45 -16.57
CA ARG A 42 -24.63 -18.95 -17.62
C ARG A 42 -24.66 -18.08 -18.85
N SER A 43 -25.85 -17.82 -19.37
CA SER A 43 -25.99 -16.94 -20.54
C SER A 43 -25.62 -15.49 -20.23
N ALA A 44 -25.76 -15.04 -18.99
CA ALA A 44 -25.28 -13.71 -18.59
C ALA A 44 -23.74 -13.62 -18.57
N VAL A 45 -23.04 -14.64 -18.07
CA VAL A 45 -21.56 -14.67 -18.07
C VAL A 45 -21.01 -14.86 -19.49
N SER A 46 -21.65 -15.68 -20.31
CA SER A 46 -21.32 -15.80 -21.73
C SER A 46 -21.46 -14.44 -22.45
N TYR A 47 -22.58 -13.75 -22.22
CA TYR A 47 -22.78 -12.41 -22.78
C TYR A 47 -21.76 -11.39 -22.25
N LEU A 48 -21.36 -11.48 -20.98
CA LEU A 48 -20.30 -10.64 -20.39
C LEU A 48 -18.98 -10.82 -21.14
N GLY A 49 -18.56 -12.05 -21.42
CA GLY A 49 -17.37 -12.34 -22.20
C GLY A 49 -17.45 -11.78 -23.63
N GLU A 50 -18.61 -11.93 -24.29
CA GLU A 50 -18.83 -11.37 -25.63
C GLU A 50 -18.75 -9.82 -25.66
N GLN A 51 -19.07 -9.13 -24.56
CA GLN A 51 -18.88 -7.68 -24.50
C GLN A 51 -17.39 -7.30 -24.63
N PHE A 52 -16.48 -8.08 -24.04
CA PHE A 52 -15.03 -7.84 -24.16
C PHE A 52 -14.49 -8.15 -25.57
N ARG A 53 -15.21 -8.94 -26.36
CA ARG A 53 -14.86 -9.25 -27.76
C ARG A 53 -15.37 -8.24 -28.76
N ARG A 54 -16.17 -7.26 -28.37
CA ARG A 54 -16.68 -6.18 -29.25
C ARG A 54 -15.56 -5.39 -29.90
N VAL A 55 -15.82 -4.91 -31.12
CA VAL A 55 -14.85 -4.17 -31.95
C VAL A 55 -15.31 -2.75 -32.30
N ASP A 56 -16.53 -2.36 -31.87
CA ASP A 56 -17.08 -1.03 -32.11
C ASP A 56 -16.41 0.05 -31.23
N ALA A 57 -16.71 1.32 -31.50
CA ALA A 57 -16.13 2.47 -30.78
C ALA A 57 -16.45 2.51 -29.28
N GLY A 58 -17.50 1.78 -28.82
CA GLY A 58 -17.87 1.65 -27.41
C GLY A 58 -17.37 0.36 -26.76
N ALA A 59 -16.47 -0.38 -27.41
CA ALA A 59 -15.97 -1.64 -26.91
C ALA A 59 -15.19 -1.49 -25.59
N PRO A 60 -15.36 -2.41 -24.63
CA PRO A 60 -14.63 -2.36 -23.35
C PRO A 60 -13.12 -2.47 -23.50
N VAL A 61 -12.62 -3.27 -24.44
CA VAL A 61 -11.18 -3.47 -24.65
C VAL A 61 -10.65 -2.47 -25.66
N ILE A 62 -9.77 -1.59 -25.21
CA ILE A 62 -9.21 -0.47 -25.97
C ILE A 62 -7.69 -0.50 -26.09
N SER A 63 -7.00 -1.45 -25.45
CA SER A 63 -5.53 -1.60 -25.47
C SER A 63 -5.13 -3.07 -25.42
N SER A 64 -4.03 -3.44 -26.08
CA SER A 64 -3.49 -4.81 -26.12
C SER A 64 -2.92 -5.29 -24.78
N CYS A 65 -2.63 -4.39 -23.85
CA CYS A 65 -2.10 -4.71 -22.52
C CYS A 65 -3.16 -4.56 -21.41
N GLN A 66 -4.43 -4.43 -21.78
CA GLN A 66 -5.51 -4.16 -20.84
C GLN A 66 -5.86 -5.39 -20.03
N LYS A 67 -5.96 -5.24 -18.71
CA LYS A 67 -6.59 -6.22 -17.83
C LYS A 67 -8.10 -6.02 -17.82
N ASN A 68 -8.84 -7.12 -17.95
CA ASN A 68 -10.30 -7.10 -18.03
C ASN A 68 -10.88 -7.95 -16.91
N ALA A 69 -11.83 -7.39 -16.17
CA ALA A 69 -12.52 -8.08 -15.09
C ALA A 69 -14.02 -8.14 -15.38
N GLY A 70 -14.57 -9.32 -15.38
CA GLY A 70 -16.00 -9.57 -15.41
C GLY A 70 -16.51 -9.91 -14.01
N MET A 71 -17.65 -9.34 -13.58
CA MET A 71 -18.21 -9.61 -12.26
C MET A 71 -19.68 -9.97 -12.37
N LEU A 72 -20.07 -11.06 -11.72
CA LEU A 72 -21.47 -11.43 -11.51
C LEU A 72 -21.85 -11.19 -10.05
N PHE A 73 -22.91 -10.44 -9.85
CA PHE A 73 -23.56 -10.26 -8.55
C PHE A 73 -24.94 -10.94 -8.61
N THR A 74 -25.16 -11.96 -7.78
CA THR A 74 -26.37 -12.80 -7.79
C THR A 74 -26.73 -13.26 -6.37
N ASP A 75 -27.95 -13.75 -6.18
CA ASP A 75 -28.33 -14.46 -4.96
C ASP A 75 -27.72 -15.87 -4.84
N GLY A 76 -27.09 -16.36 -5.92
CA GLY A 76 -26.34 -17.62 -5.94
C GLY A 76 -27.05 -18.77 -6.65
N TYR A 77 -28.33 -18.65 -6.96
CA TYR A 77 -29.08 -19.70 -7.66
C TYR A 77 -29.34 -19.32 -9.12
N THR A 78 -29.65 -20.30 -9.97
CA THR A 78 -29.93 -20.12 -11.40
C THR A 78 -31.21 -20.80 -11.80
N ASN A 79 -31.80 -20.39 -12.92
CA ASN A 79 -32.95 -21.08 -13.48
C ASN A 79 -32.51 -22.28 -14.34
N ASN A 80 -33.17 -23.41 -14.20
CA ASN A 80 -32.83 -24.68 -14.85
C ASN A 80 -32.85 -24.67 -16.39
N THR A 81 -33.27 -23.61 -17.04
CA THR A 81 -33.33 -23.48 -18.51
C THR A 81 -32.21 -22.67 -19.09
N ASP A 82 -31.19 -22.34 -18.28
CA ASP A 82 -30.07 -21.49 -18.68
C ASP A 82 -28.91 -22.32 -19.24
N ASP A 83 -29.08 -22.80 -20.46
CA ASP A 83 -28.09 -23.65 -21.14
C ASP A 83 -26.98 -22.80 -21.80
N SER A 84 -25.76 -23.33 -21.79
CA SER A 84 -24.63 -22.85 -22.56
C SER A 84 -24.15 -23.92 -23.53
N SER A 85 -23.77 -23.54 -24.75
CA SER A 85 -23.21 -24.42 -25.76
C SER A 85 -21.68 -24.52 -25.70
N VAL A 86 -21.05 -23.99 -24.68
CA VAL A 86 -19.59 -24.04 -24.49
C VAL A 86 -19.18 -25.48 -24.19
N ALA A 87 -18.12 -25.93 -24.83
CA ALA A 87 -17.54 -27.26 -24.57
C ALA A 87 -16.92 -27.33 -23.16
N ASN A 88 -16.47 -28.52 -22.77
CA ASN A 88 -15.68 -28.67 -21.56
C ASN A 88 -14.29 -28.04 -21.80
N GLU A 89 -14.13 -26.78 -21.42
CA GLU A 89 -12.93 -25.97 -21.68
C GLU A 89 -11.87 -26.11 -20.56
N ASP A 90 -12.26 -26.63 -19.41
CA ASP A 90 -11.38 -26.77 -18.27
C ASP A 90 -10.78 -28.17 -18.08
N GLU A 91 -11.31 -29.19 -18.71
CA GLU A 91 -10.77 -30.55 -18.65
C GLU A 91 -9.26 -30.63 -18.97
N PRO A 92 -8.76 -29.97 -20.00
CA PRO A 92 -7.31 -29.98 -20.32
C PRO A 92 -6.43 -29.36 -19.27
N LEU A 93 -6.95 -28.50 -18.39
CA LEU A 93 -6.18 -27.75 -17.42
C LEU A 93 -5.80 -28.58 -16.19
N GLY A 94 -6.49 -29.73 -15.94
CA GLY A 94 -6.27 -30.55 -14.77
C GLY A 94 -6.66 -29.86 -13.45
N LEU A 95 -6.48 -30.56 -12.33
CA LEU A 95 -6.85 -30.01 -11.01
C LEU A 95 -6.00 -28.77 -10.64
N PRO A 96 -6.61 -27.77 -9.99
CA PRO A 96 -7.98 -27.69 -9.44
C PRO A 96 -9.05 -27.21 -10.44
N PHE A 97 -8.73 -27.07 -11.72
CA PHE A 97 -9.58 -26.42 -12.71
C PHE A 97 -10.59 -27.33 -13.37
N ALA A 98 -10.22 -28.61 -13.59
CA ALA A 98 -10.96 -29.52 -14.41
C ALA A 98 -12.16 -30.16 -13.72
N ASP A 99 -13.28 -30.27 -14.47
CA ASP A 99 -14.39 -31.19 -14.15
C ASP A 99 -14.77 -32.08 -15.37
N VAL A 100 -15.87 -32.81 -15.30
CA VAL A 100 -16.36 -33.70 -16.38
C VAL A 100 -17.56 -33.13 -17.12
N TYR A 101 -18.02 -31.95 -16.74
CA TYR A 101 -19.21 -31.33 -17.29
C TYR A 101 -18.86 -30.37 -18.41
N SER A 102 -19.84 -29.99 -19.20
CA SER A 102 -19.70 -28.94 -20.23
C SER A 102 -20.84 -27.95 -20.11
N GLY A 103 -20.62 -26.72 -20.61
CA GLY A 103 -21.61 -25.66 -20.59
C GLY A 103 -21.83 -25.02 -19.24
N THR A 104 -20.93 -25.23 -18.29
CA THR A 104 -20.95 -24.61 -16.97
C THR A 104 -20.41 -23.18 -17.02
N ILE A 105 -20.63 -22.39 -15.96
CA ILE A 105 -20.01 -21.07 -15.83
C ILE A 105 -18.48 -21.21 -15.74
N ALA A 106 -17.99 -22.33 -15.16
CA ALA A 106 -16.56 -22.63 -15.09
C ALA A 106 -15.94 -22.80 -16.48
N ASP A 107 -16.61 -23.52 -17.38
CA ASP A 107 -16.19 -23.62 -18.80
C ASP A 107 -16.23 -22.27 -19.52
N ILE A 108 -17.30 -21.51 -19.30
CA ILE A 108 -17.45 -20.18 -19.90
C ILE A 108 -16.28 -19.30 -19.45
N ALA A 109 -15.98 -19.25 -18.15
CA ALA A 109 -14.89 -18.47 -17.61
C ALA A 109 -13.51 -18.95 -18.13
N ALA A 110 -13.30 -20.27 -18.21
CA ALA A 110 -12.10 -20.88 -18.78
C ALA A 110 -11.92 -20.49 -20.24
N SER A 111 -12.99 -20.52 -21.05
CA SER A 111 -12.93 -20.17 -22.48
C SER A 111 -12.45 -18.73 -22.71
N TYR A 112 -12.88 -17.78 -21.88
CA TYR A 112 -12.48 -16.36 -21.95
C TYR A 112 -11.17 -16.05 -21.20
N TYR A 113 -10.63 -16.98 -20.44
CA TYR A 113 -9.35 -16.82 -19.77
C TYR A 113 -8.20 -17.34 -20.63
N SER A 114 -8.18 -18.62 -20.99
CA SER A 114 -7.11 -19.26 -21.76
C SER A 114 -7.60 -20.30 -22.76
N GLY A 115 -8.91 -20.39 -22.98
CA GLY A 115 -9.56 -21.35 -23.85
C GLY A 115 -9.90 -20.83 -25.24
N THR A 116 -10.96 -21.35 -25.85
CA THR A 116 -11.32 -21.10 -27.25
C THR A 116 -11.71 -19.66 -27.58
N ALA A 117 -12.11 -18.85 -26.58
CA ALA A 117 -12.47 -17.44 -26.75
C ALA A 117 -11.34 -16.46 -26.44
N THR A 118 -10.14 -16.94 -26.17
CA THR A 118 -8.93 -16.16 -25.90
C THR A 118 -8.00 -16.19 -27.12
N PRO A 119 -7.31 -15.09 -27.48
CA PRO A 119 -7.43 -13.74 -26.91
C PRO A 119 -8.78 -13.07 -27.24
N LEU A 120 -9.29 -12.25 -26.32
CA LEU A 120 -10.60 -11.58 -26.47
C LEU A 120 -10.69 -10.72 -27.74
N ARG A 121 -9.61 -10.11 -28.13
CA ARG A 121 -9.48 -9.31 -29.37
C ARG A 121 -8.35 -9.85 -30.20
N THR A 122 -8.62 -10.14 -31.47
CA THR A 122 -7.63 -10.65 -32.43
C THR A 122 -7.49 -9.71 -33.61
N GLY A 123 -6.23 -9.58 -34.11
CA GLY A 123 -5.93 -8.77 -35.29
C GLY A 123 -5.84 -7.25 -35.05
N GLY A 124 -5.28 -6.56 -36.03
CA GLY A 124 -5.16 -5.10 -35.98
C GLY A 124 -4.17 -4.59 -34.92
N LEU A 125 -4.60 -3.62 -34.12
CA LEU A 125 -3.79 -2.99 -33.05
C LEU A 125 -3.59 -3.86 -31.81
N PHE A 126 -4.27 -4.98 -31.71
CA PHE A 126 -4.28 -5.83 -30.53
C PHE A 126 -3.40 -7.08 -30.76
N ALA A 127 -2.09 -6.88 -30.65
CA ALA A 127 -1.14 -7.99 -30.69
C ALA A 127 -1.27 -8.88 -29.44
N ALA A 128 -1.12 -10.19 -29.63
CA ALA A 128 -1.09 -11.18 -28.56
C ALA A 128 0.14 -11.01 -27.64
N GLY A 129 0.07 -11.54 -26.41
CA GLY A 129 1.21 -11.59 -25.48
C GLY A 129 1.58 -10.26 -24.82
N ASN A 130 0.68 -9.27 -24.80
CA ASN A 130 0.99 -7.94 -24.26
C ASN A 130 0.39 -7.67 -22.86
N VAL A 131 -0.44 -8.55 -22.33
CA VAL A 131 -0.95 -8.39 -20.97
C VAL A 131 0.18 -8.67 -19.98
N LYS A 132 0.41 -7.71 -19.08
CA LYS A 132 1.48 -7.83 -18.09
C LYS A 132 1.09 -8.84 -17.02
N VAL A 133 1.92 -9.85 -16.83
CA VAL A 133 1.79 -10.89 -15.82
C VAL A 133 2.84 -10.71 -14.72
N PRO A 134 2.66 -11.34 -13.54
CA PRO A 134 3.68 -11.39 -12.49
C PRO A 134 5.01 -11.95 -13.00
N ASP A 135 6.13 -11.42 -12.51
CA ASP A 135 7.48 -11.86 -12.91
C ASP A 135 7.72 -13.35 -12.56
N GLU A 136 7.06 -13.83 -11.52
CA GLU A 136 7.08 -15.21 -11.05
C GLU A 136 6.56 -16.20 -12.10
N CYS A 137 5.68 -15.76 -12.99
CA CYS A 137 5.17 -16.61 -14.10
C CYS A 137 6.27 -17.12 -15.02
N ALA A 138 7.37 -16.37 -15.16
CA ALA A 138 8.51 -16.76 -15.97
C ALA A 138 9.49 -17.72 -15.25
N THR A 139 9.42 -17.79 -13.92
CA THR A 139 10.39 -18.52 -13.09
C THR A 139 9.81 -19.77 -12.44
N LEU A 140 8.52 -19.80 -12.17
CA LEU A 140 7.83 -20.95 -11.60
C LEU A 140 7.46 -21.98 -12.66
N ALA A 141 7.46 -23.26 -12.28
CA ALA A 141 6.98 -24.32 -13.17
C ALA A 141 5.46 -24.22 -13.34
N PRO A 142 4.90 -24.29 -14.58
CA PRO A 142 3.46 -24.21 -14.81
C PRO A 142 2.63 -25.28 -14.11
N THR A 143 3.26 -26.37 -13.66
CA THR A 143 2.64 -27.45 -12.90
C THR A 143 2.62 -27.21 -11.39
N SER A 144 3.35 -26.19 -10.90
CA SER A 144 3.40 -25.88 -9.46
C SER A 144 2.10 -25.24 -8.98
N VAL A 145 1.80 -25.42 -7.71
CA VAL A 145 0.62 -24.82 -7.06
C VAL A 145 0.71 -23.29 -7.09
N GLU A 146 1.90 -22.78 -6.88
CA GLU A 146 2.17 -21.33 -6.88
C GLU A 146 1.88 -20.71 -8.24
N TRP A 147 2.36 -21.33 -9.33
CA TRP A 147 2.08 -20.85 -10.69
C TRP A 147 0.59 -20.89 -11.01
N LYS A 148 -0.08 -21.99 -10.64
CA LYS A 148 -1.53 -22.15 -10.90
C LYS A 148 -2.39 -21.09 -10.25
N ARG A 149 -1.92 -20.47 -9.16
CA ARG A 149 -2.60 -19.35 -8.49
C ARG A 149 -2.47 -18.02 -9.21
N LEU A 150 -1.37 -17.85 -9.96
CA LEU A 150 -1.04 -16.60 -10.60
C LEU A 150 -1.85 -16.43 -11.90
N ASP A 151 -2.14 -15.19 -12.20
CA ASP A 151 -2.66 -14.78 -13.50
C ASP A 151 -1.50 -14.66 -14.48
N CYS A 152 -1.15 -15.77 -15.12
CA CYS A 152 -0.02 -15.88 -16.05
C CYS A 152 -0.42 -15.84 -17.53
N GLU A 153 -1.66 -15.50 -17.84
CA GLU A 153 -2.13 -15.38 -19.22
C GLU A 153 -1.68 -14.05 -19.80
N THR A 154 -0.87 -14.11 -20.86
CA THR A 154 -0.31 -12.94 -21.54
C THR A 154 -1.18 -12.39 -22.65
N ASP A 155 -2.13 -13.16 -23.11
CA ASP A 155 -3.10 -12.72 -24.10
C ASP A 155 -4.26 -11.94 -23.43
N LEU A 156 -4.99 -11.16 -24.21
CA LEU A 156 -6.17 -10.47 -23.71
C LEU A 156 -7.22 -11.49 -23.25
N HIS A 157 -7.51 -11.48 -21.95
CA HIS A 157 -8.40 -12.44 -21.29
C HIS A 157 -9.33 -11.74 -20.28
N MET A 158 -10.26 -12.48 -19.70
CA MET A 158 -11.19 -12.03 -18.66
C MET A 158 -10.93 -12.78 -17.35
N ASN A 159 -10.58 -12.05 -16.29
CA ASN A 159 -10.67 -12.58 -14.93
C ASN A 159 -12.12 -12.44 -14.44
N PHE A 160 -12.71 -13.54 -14.01
CA PHE A 160 -14.11 -13.57 -13.56
C PHE A 160 -14.22 -13.52 -12.04
N TYR A 161 -15.14 -12.71 -11.53
CA TYR A 161 -15.41 -12.53 -10.11
C TYR A 161 -16.88 -12.83 -9.81
N GLY A 162 -17.13 -13.57 -8.73
CA GLY A 162 -18.49 -13.92 -8.27
C GLY A 162 -18.78 -13.33 -6.91
N ILE A 163 -19.93 -12.69 -6.75
CA ILE A 163 -20.46 -12.27 -5.44
C ILE A 163 -21.85 -12.85 -5.26
N THR A 164 -22.03 -13.66 -4.20
CA THR A 164 -23.32 -14.21 -3.81
C THR A 164 -23.80 -13.65 -2.48
N LEU A 165 -25.10 -13.79 -2.19
CA LEU A 165 -25.75 -13.24 -1.00
C LEU A 165 -26.10 -14.36 -0.01
N GLY A 166 -25.08 -14.89 0.69
CA GLY A 166 -25.28 -15.87 1.76
C GLY A 166 -25.68 -17.28 1.31
N ALA A 167 -25.64 -17.55 0.00
CA ALA A 167 -25.95 -18.89 -0.53
C ALA A 167 -24.80 -19.86 -0.25
N GLN A 168 -25.11 -21.04 0.29
CA GLN A 168 -24.11 -22.05 0.64
C GLN A 168 -23.95 -23.05 -0.51
N GLY A 169 -22.68 -23.42 -0.81
CA GLY A 169 -22.35 -24.46 -1.77
C GLY A 169 -22.55 -25.89 -1.21
N ARG A 170 -22.34 -26.89 -2.04
CA ARG A 170 -22.15 -28.27 -1.62
C ARG A 170 -20.72 -28.55 -1.17
N ILE A 171 -19.75 -27.79 -1.72
CA ILE A 171 -18.32 -27.86 -1.39
C ILE A 171 -17.91 -26.58 -0.68
N TYR A 172 -18.25 -25.42 -1.24
CA TYR A 172 -17.91 -24.11 -0.68
C TYR A 172 -18.57 -23.90 0.69
N GLU A 173 -17.78 -23.51 1.68
CA GLU A 173 -18.15 -23.40 3.12
C GLU A 173 -18.56 -24.73 3.79
N VAL A 174 -18.56 -25.87 3.07
CA VAL A 174 -18.81 -27.22 3.61
C VAL A 174 -17.51 -27.99 3.75
N ASN A 175 -16.67 -28.02 2.72
CA ASN A 175 -15.31 -28.52 2.81
C ASN A 175 -14.36 -27.37 3.18
N ALA A 176 -14.06 -27.24 4.47
CA ALA A 176 -13.23 -26.15 4.98
C ALA A 176 -11.83 -26.10 4.38
N ALA A 177 -11.22 -27.26 4.07
CA ALA A 177 -9.87 -27.31 3.50
C ALA A 177 -9.86 -26.82 2.05
N ALA A 178 -10.83 -27.26 1.22
CA ALA A 178 -10.95 -26.81 -0.15
C ALA A 178 -11.35 -25.33 -0.24
N THR A 179 -12.29 -24.88 0.62
CA THR A 179 -12.70 -23.47 0.69
C THR A 179 -11.54 -22.56 1.08
N ALA A 180 -10.71 -22.99 2.03
CA ALA A 180 -9.54 -22.20 2.47
C ALA A 180 -8.46 -22.12 1.37
N ASP A 181 -8.25 -23.21 0.62
CA ASP A 181 -7.23 -23.28 -0.40
C ASP A 181 -7.52 -24.36 -1.44
N PRO A 182 -8.23 -24.01 -2.54
CA PRO A 182 -8.59 -24.97 -3.59
C PRO A 182 -7.40 -25.47 -4.41
N PHE A 183 -6.28 -24.77 -4.39
CA PHE A 183 -5.07 -25.16 -5.13
C PHE A 183 -4.27 -26.23 -4.40
N LEU A 184 -4.23 -26.18 -3.07
CA LEU A 184 -3.60 -27.21 -2.22
C LEU A 184 -4.55 -28.37 -1.93
N ASN A 185 -5.84 -28.09 -1.86
CA ASN A 185 -6.87 -29.08 -1.56
C ASN A 185 -7.95 -29.05 -2.66
N PRO A 186 -7.64 -29.55 -3.87
CA PRO A 186 -8.54 -29.44 -5.01
C PRO A 186 -9.93 -30.00 -4.71
N PRO A 187 -10.98 -29.21 -4.96
CA PRO A 187 -12.35 -29.70 -4.84
C PRO A 187 -12.64 -30.83 -5.80
N ASN A 188 -13.52 -31.77 -5.42
CA ASN A 188 -14.05 -32.76 -6.32
C ASN A 188 -15.31 -32.20 -7.01
N TRP A 189 -15.13 -31.42 -8.04
CA TRP A 189 -16.21 -30.78 -8.79
C TRP A 189 -17.19 -31.81 -9.40
N SER A 190 -16.69 -32.97 -9.83
CA SER A 190 -17.47 -34.05 -10.43
C SER A 190 -18.15 -34.95 -9.41
N GLY A 191 -18.03 -34.65 -8.11
CA GLY A 191 -18.63 -35.43 -7.03
C GLY A 191 -20.13 -35.19 -6.83
N PHE A 192 -20.72 -34.24 -7.55
CA PHE A 192 -22.14 -33.86 -7.48
C PHE A 192 -22.77 -33.87 -8.88
N PRO A 193 -24.11 -33.81 -9.00
CA PRO A 193 -24.77 -33.69 -10.30
C PRO A 193 -24.26 -32.47 -11.09
N ASN A 194 -24.37 -32.56 -12.43
CA ASN A 194 -24.05 -31.43 -13.29
C ASN A 194 -24.84 -30.19 -12.84
N PRO A 195 -24.17 -29.07 -12.51
CA PRO A 195 -24.83 -27.85 -12.03
C PRO A 195 -25.81 -27.25 -13.04
N SER A 196 -25.67 -27.57 -14.34
CA SER A 196 -26.65 -27.16 -15.37
C SER A 196 -28.01 -27.85 -15.26
N THR A 197 -28.11 -28.92 -14.51
CA THR A 197 -29.35 -29.73 -14.39
C THR A 197 -30.05 -29.62 -13.04
N VAL A 198 -29.47 -28.87 -12.10
CA VAL A 198 -29.98 -28.74 -10.73
C VAL A 198 -30.00 -27.25 -10.30
N ASP A 199 -30.89 -26.97 -9.38
CA ASP A 199 -30.98 -25.63 -8.74
C ASP A 199 -30.78 -25.80 -7.23
N ASP A 200 -29.54 -26.03 -6.84
CA ASP A 200 -29.13 -26.18 -5.46
C ASP A 200 -27.73 -25.62 -5.20
N GLY A 201 -27.09 -25.98 -4.09
CA GLY A 201 -25.77 -25.51 -3.71
C GLY A 201 -24.66 -25.80 -4.73
N THR A 202 -24.86 -26.73 -5.69
CA THR A 202 -23.86 -26.97 -6.75
C THR A 202 -23.71 -25.76 -7.69
N VAL A 203 -24.75 -24.94 -7.83
CA VAL A 203 -24.70 -23.70 -8.62
C VAL A 203 -23.77 -22.65 -7.96
N VAL A 204 -23.71 -22.63 -6.63
CA VAL A 204 -22.77 -21.77 -5.89
C VAL A 204 -21.34 -22.27 -6.09
N ASP A 205 -21.14 -23.59 -6.07
CA ASP A 205 -19.84 -24.20 -6.35
C ASP A 205 -19.40 -23.95 -7.79
N GLU A 206 -20.31 -23.96 -8.76
CA GLU A 206 -20.07 -23.62 -10.16
C GLU A 206 -19.53 -22.17 -10.30
N LEU A 207 -20.15 -21.21 -9.60
CA LEU A 207 -19.68 -19.83 -9.59
C LEU A 207 -18.28 -19.70 -8.96
N TRP A 208 -18.05 -20.40 -7.86
CA TRP A 208 -16.73 -20.43 -7.23
C TRP A 208 -15.68 -21.08 -8.14
N HIS A 209 -16.00 -22.20 -8.77
CA HIS A 209 -15.15 -22.88 -9.75
C HIS A 209 -14.76 -21.96 -10.92
N ALA A 210 -15.72 -21.21 -11.46
CA ALA A 210 -15.48 -20.25 -12.54
C ALA A 210 -14.45 -19.17 -12.15
N THR A 211 -14.47 -18.71 -10.88
CA THR A 211 -13.47 -17.74 -10.40
C THR A 211 -12.08 -18.34 -10.28
N ILE A 212 -11.96 -19.63 -9.95
CA ILE A 212 -10.68 -20.34 -9.90
C ILE A 212 -10.13 -20.51 -11.31
N ASN A 213 -10.97 -20.94 -12.28
CA ASN A 213 -10.56 -21.16 -13.68
C ASN A 213 -10.03 -19.89 -14.35
N SER A 214 -10.55 -18.73 -13.97
CA SER A 214 -10.17 -17.44 -14.56
C SER A 214 -9.26 -16.58 -13.65
N ARG A 215 -8.72 -17.13 -12.56
CA ARG A 215 -7.86 -16.40 -11.59
C ARG A 215 -8.52 -15.14 -11.01
N GLY A 216 -9.84 -15.14 -10.93
CA GLY A 216 -10.61 -14.11 -10.26
C GLY A 216 -10.80 -14.39 -8.76
N GLY A 217 -11.93 -13.95 -8.22
CA GLY A 217 -12.24 -14.14 -6.80
C GLY A 217 -13.72 -14.37 -6.53
N PHE A 218 -14.01 -15.18 -5.52
CA PHE A 218 -15.37 -15.48 -5.08
C PHE A 218 -15.61 -14.96 -3.66
N VAL A 219 -16.74 -14.31 -3.46
CA VAL A 219 -17.16 -13.82 -2.15
C VAL A 219 -18.64 -14.18 -1.90
N ASN A 220 -18.90 -14.86 -0.80
CA ASN A 220 -20.25 -15.08 -0.29
C ASN A 220 -20.55 -14.06 0.81
N ALA A 221 -21.18 -12.95 0.45
CA ALA A 221 -21.45 -11.85 1.36
C ALA A 221 -22.76 -12.07 2.11
N LYS A 222 -22.73 -11.96 3.43
CA LYS A 222 -23.91 -12.13 4.32
C LYS A 222 -24.48 -10.79 4.79
N THR A 223 -23.73 -9.70 4.60
CA THR A 223 -24.12 -8.35 5.02
C THR A 223 -23.78 -7.33 3.92
N PRO A 224 -24.45 -6.17 3.87
CA PRO A 224 -24.12 -5.09 2.94
C PRO A 224 -22.68 -4.57 3.09
N ASP A 225 -22.13 -4.62 4.29
CA ASP A 225 -20.73 -4.20 4.56
C ASP A 225 -19.74 -5.19 3.93
N GLU A 226 -20.04 -6.49 3.97
CA GLU A 226 -19.23 -7.53 3.30
C GLU A 226 -19.29 -7.38 1.78
N VAL A 227 -20.45 -7.07 1.19
CA VAL A 227 -20.57 -6.73 -0.25
C VAL A 227 -19.68 -5.53 -0.58
N THR A 228 -19.74 -4.49 0.23
CA THR A 228 -18.92 -3.29 0.03
C THR A 228 -17.42 -3.61 0.12
N ALA A 229 -17.02 -4.40 1.10
CA ALA A 229 -15.63 -4.84 1.28
C ALA A 229 -15.16 -5.71 0.11
N ALA A 230 -15.98 -6.67 -0.32
CA ALA A 230 -15.70 -7.52 -1.48
C ALA A 230 -15.50 -6.70 -2.75
N MET A 231 -16.42 -5.80 -3.05
CA MET A 231 -16.31 -4.92 -4.23
C MET A 231 -15.07 -4.05 -4.19
N ARG A 232 -14.71 -3.50 -3.02
CA ARG A 232 -13.48 -2.72 -2.86
C ARG A 232 -12.24 -3.59 -3.11
N THR A 233 -12.19 -4.80 -2.59
CA THR A 233 -11.09 -5.73 -2.78
C THR A 233 -10.93 -6.09 -4.26
N ILE A 234 -12.02 -6.44 -4.94
CA ILE A 234 -12.02 -6.77 -6.37
C ILE A 234 -11.58 -5.56 -7.20
N LEU A 235 -12.20 -4.40 -7.01
CA LEU A 235 -11.88 -3.18 -7.76
C LEU A 235 -10.45 -2.72 -7.53
N ASN A 236 -9.92 -2.85 -6.33
CA ASN A 236 -8.52 -2.55 -6.03
C ASN A 236 -7.59 -3.56 -6.73
N GLY A 237 -7.91 -4.86 -6.72
CA GLY A 237 -7.16 -5.90 -7.43
C GLY A 237 -7.11 -5.67 -8.93
N VAL A 238 -8.25 -5.33 -9.54
CA VAL A 238 -8.34 -4.97 -10.96
C VAL A 238 -7.62 -3.66 -11.29
N ALA A 239 -7.76 -2.64 -10.44
CA ALA A 239 -7.14 -1.33 -10.66
C ALA A 239 -5.62 -1.37 -10.47
N SER A 240 -5.13 -2.19 -9.53
CA SER A 240 -3.69 -2.29 -9.26
C SER A 240 -2.97 -3.09 -10.33
N GLY A 241 -3.63 -4.03 -10.99
CA GLY A 241 -3.05 -4.90 -12.05
C GLY A 241 -1.69 -5.52 -11.71
N LEU A 242 -1.22 -5.31 -10.52
CA LEU A 242 0.07 -5.64 -9.92
C LEU A 242 -0.12 -5.53 -8.41
N THR A 243 0.75 -6.13 -7.64
CA THR A 243 0.88 -6.02 -6.18
C THR A 243 0.28 -4.75 -5.58
N PRO A 244 -0.41 -4.81 -4.43
CA PRO A 244 -0.97 -3.63 -3.79
C PRO A 244 0.09 -2.53 -3.73
N SER A 245 -0.17 -1.40 -4.39
CA SER A 245 0.75 -0.27 -4.40
C SER A 245 0.27 0.78 -3.40
N GLY A 246 1.19 1.28 -2.58
CA GLY A 246 0.95 2.46 -1.76
C GLY A 246 0.78 3.73 -2.61
N THR A 247 0.64 4.86 -1.94
CA THR A 247 0.48 6.16 -2.61
C THR A 247 1.70 6.51 -3.46
N VAL A 248 1.47 6.82 -4.73
CA VAL A 248 2.54 7.24 -5.65
C VAL A 248 2.99 8.67 -5.32
N ALA A 249 4.28 8.87 -5.18
CA ALA A 249 4.87 10.20 -5.04
C ALA A 249 5.30 10.76 -6.42
N LEU A 250 5.09 12.06 -6.62
CA LEU A 250 5.45 12.79 -7.83
C LEU A 250 6.46 13.90 -7.51
N THR A 251 7.37 14.20 -8.44
CA THR A 251 8.34 15.29 -8.31
C THR A 251 7.75 16.69 -8.40
N GLY A 252 6.46 16.83 -8.67
CA GLY A 252 5.80 18.13 -8.74
C GLY A 252 4.33 18.02 -9.09
N SER A 253 3.60 19.13 -8.97
CA SER A 253 2.18 19.23 -9.28
C SER A 253 1.86 19.18 -10.78
N ARG A 254 2.88 19.27 -11.64
CA ARG A 254 2.76 19.15 -13.11
C ARG A 254 3.65 18.02 -13.59
N ILE A 255 3.06 17.08 -14.32
CA ILE A 255 3.78 15.98 -14.96
C ILE A 255 4.24 16.49 -16.34
N GLY A 256 5.54 16.45 -16.57
CA GLY A 256 6.16 16.79 -17.85
C GLY A 256 7.30 15.82 -18.18
N ALA A 257 7.84 15.89 -19.39
CA ALA A 257 9.01 15.09 -19.76
C ALA A 257 10.16 15.33 -18.78
N GLY A 258 10.70 14.26 -18.21
CA GLY A 258 11.75 14.31 -17.19
C GLY A 258 11.26 14.30 -15.73
N SER A 259 9.96 14.45 -15.46
CA SER A 259 9.40 14.19 -14.13
C SER A 259 9.60 12.73 -13.77
N PHE A 260 9.91 12.43 -12.51
CA PHE A 260 9.94 11.06 -12.07
C PHE A 260 8.89 10.79 -10.98
N THR A 261 8.42 9.57 -10.95
CA THR A 261 7.45 9.06 -10.00
C THR A 261 8.10 7.98 -9.16
N VAL A 262 7.65 7.84 -7.93
CA VAL A 262 8.08 6.75 -7.05
C VAL A 262 6.83 6.05 -6.54
N ALA A 263 6.73 4.77 -6.81
CA ALA A 263 5.62 3.92 -6.43
C ALA A 263 6.11 2.81 -5.49
N PRO A 264 5.61 2.75 -4.26
CA PRO A 264 5.80 1.60 -3.40
C PRO A 264 4.84 0.50 -3.83
N SER A 265 5.29 -0.73 -3.73
CA SER A 265 4.45 -1.92 -3.80
C SER A 265 4.91 -2.90 -2.72
N TYR A 266 4.04 -3.77 -2.31
CA TYR A 266 4.39 -4.84 -1.38
C TYR A 266 3.72 -6.14 -1.80
N ASP A 267 4.28 -7.23 -1.34
CA ASP A 267 3.75 -8.56 -1.59
C ASP A 267 3.85 -9.41 -0.33
N ALA A 268 3.05 -10.46 -0.27
CA ALA A 268 3.01 -11.38 0.84
C ALA A 268 3.07 -12.82 0.31
N LEU A 269 4.26 -13.37 0.24
CA LEU A 269 4.49 -14.75 -0.17
C LEU A 269 4.40 -15.73 1.02
N ASN A 270 4.52 -17.04 0.74
CA ASN A 270 4.55 -18.10 1.73
C ASN A 270 3.34 -18.06 2.69
N ASN A 271 2.13 -18.00 2.13
CA ASN A 271 0.87 -17.93 2.90
C ASN A 271 0.78 -16.69 3.82
N GLY A 272 1.25 -15.54 3.35
CA GLY A 272 1.19 -14.28 4.09
C GLY A 272 2.23 -14.14 5.20
N THR A 273 3.34 -14.83 5.10
CA THR A 273 4.38 -14.82 6.13
C THR A 273 5.66 -14.11 5.69
N ASP A 274 5.93 -14.03 4.39
CA ASP A 274 7.03 -13.23 3.84
C ASP A 274 6.46 -11.93 3.23
N TRP A 275 6.26 -10.94 4.07
CA TRP A 275 5.89 -9.59 3.66
C TRP A 275 7.15 -8.82 3.30
N PHE A 276 7.19 -8.30 2.09
CA PHE A 276 8.32 -7.53 1.60
C PHE A 276 7.86 -6.38 0.69
N GLY A 277 8.67 -5.33 0.63
CA GLY A 277 8.40 -4.14 -0.16
C GLY A 277 9.29 -4.04 -1.39
N ARG A 278 8.76 -3.33 -2.37
CA ARG A 278 9.50 -2.80 -3.53
C ARG A 278 9.22 -1.31 -3.63
N LEU A 279 10.21 -0.53 -3.97
CA LEU A 279 10.06 0.89 -4.20
C LEU A 279 10.67 1.22 -5.56
N LYS A 280 9.81 1.41 -6.56
CA LYS A 280 10.20 1.60 -7.95
C LYS A 280 10.10 3.06 -8.35
N ALA A 281 11.15 3.56 -8.98
CA ALA A 281 11.13 4.88 -9.60
C ALA A 281 11.05 4.77 -11.12
N GLN A 282 10.22 5.62 -11.72
CA GLN A 282 10.03 5.69 -13.16
C GLN A 282 10.09 7.15 -13.61
N ARG A 283 10.67 7.39 -14.77
CA ARG A 283 10.69 8.70 -15.40
C ARG A 283 9.67 8.75 -16.54
N VAL A 284 8.99 9.85 -16.67
CA VAL A 284 8.20 10.15 -17.86
C VAL A 284 9.15 10.31 -19.05
N ALA A 285 9.16 9.37 -19.96
CA ALA A 285 10.07 9.32 -21.10
C ALA A 285 9.57 10.18 -22.27
N SER A 286 8.28 10.07 -22.60
CA SER A 286 7.63 10.92 -23.60
C SER A 286 6.14 11.06 -23.29
N ALA A 287 5.56 12.18 -23.71
CA ALA A 287 4.14 12.33 -23.87
C ALA A 287 3.88 12.47 -25.37
N SER A 288 3.06 11.60 -25.95
CA SER A 288 2.67 11.71 -27.35
C SER A 288 1.64 12.84 -27.52
N ASP A 289 1.49 13.33 -28.75
CA ASP A 289 0.45 14.30 -29.10
C ASP A 289 -0.98 13.75 -28.86
N THR A 290 -1.11 12.43 -28.69
CA THR A 290 -2.35 11.74 -28.32
C THR A 290 -2.59 11.68 -26.81
N GLY A 291 -1.68 12.22 -25.99
CA GLY A 291 -1.78 12.24 -24.53
C GLY A 291 -1.31 10.93 -23.86
N GLU A 292 -0.77 9.98 -24.61
CA GLU A 292 -0.14 8.79 -24.02
C GLU A 292 1.19 9.16 -23.38
N VAL A 293 1.35 8.74 -22.10
CA VAL A 293 2.57 8.95 -21.33
C VAL A 293 3.31 7.63 -21.24
N SER A 294 4.52 7.56 -21.80
CA SER A 294 5.40 6.42 -21.62
C SER A 294 6.32 6.63 -20.42
N TYR A 295 6.61 5.55 -19.71
CA TYR A 295 7.47 5.55 -18.54
C TYR A 295 8.71 4.73 -18.81
N ALA A 296 9.85 5.21 -18.34
CA ALA A 296 11.11 4.45 -18.34
C ALA A 296 11.50 4.17 -16.88
N ASP A 297 11.82 2.93 -16.60
CA ASP A 297 12.30 2.52 -15.28
C ASP A 297 13.66 3.18 -15.00
N LEU A 298 13.80 3.70 -13.79
CA LEU A 298 15.05 4.31 -13.31
C LEU A 298 15.78 3.37 -12.36
N TRP A 299 15.11 2.94 -11.32
CA TRP A 299 15.67 2.06 -10.29
C TRP A 299 14.55 1.39 -9.45
N GLU A 300 14.94 0.32 -8.78
CA GLU A 300 14.16 -0.31 -7.72
C GLU A 300 15.02 -0.40 -6.46
N ALA A 301 14.56 0.25 -5.36
CA ALA A 301 15.36 0.39 -4.16
C ALA A 301 15.64 -0.95 -3.48
N SER A 302 14.69 -1.90 -3.48
CA SER A 302 14.89 -3.21 -2.86
C SER A 302 16.05 -4.00 -3.47
N ALA A 303 16.33 -3.78 -4.76
CA ALA A 303 17.43 -4.43 -5.49
C ALA A 303 18.79 -3.77 -5.24
N VAL A 304 18.82 -2.49 -4.82
CA VAL A 304 20.05 -1.70 -4.67
C VAL A 304 20.33 -1.24 -3.24
N ILE A 305 19.58 -1.73 -2.25
CA ILE A 305 19.91 -1.55 -0.84
C ILE A 305 21.31 -2.12 -0.57
N PRO A 306 22.24 -1.35 0.04
CA PRO A 306 23.59 -1.81 0.32
C PRO A 306 23.63 -3.07 1.19
N ALA A 307 24.76 -3.77 1.16
CA ALA A 307 25.00 -4.89 2.06
C ALA A 307 24.89 -4.47 3.54
N ALA A 308 24.56 -5.41 4.42
CA ALA A 308 24.23 -5.15 5.83
C ALA A 308 25.29 -4.35 6.58
N ASP A 309 26.55 -4.60 6.33
CA ASP A 309 27.71 -3.92 6.93
C ASP A 309 27.92 -2.50 6.36
N ALA A 310 27.54 -2.26 5.12
CA ALA A 310 27.69 -0.97 4.45
C ALA A 310 26.53 0.00 4.71
N ARG A 311 25.42 -0.45 5.32
CA ARG A 311 24.27 0.41 5.59
C ARG A 311 24.53 1.37 6.75
N ASN A 312 24.16 2.64 6.56
CA ASN A 312 24.18 3.66 7.60
C ASN A 312 22.83 3.71 8.32
N ILE A 313 22.71 2.99 9.44
CA ILE A 313 21.47 2.90 10.21
C ILE A 313 21.65 3.55 11.57
N ILE A 314 20.82 4.52 11.90
CA ILE A 314 20.79 5.25 13.17
C ILE A 314 19.47 4.88 13.90
N TYR A 315 19.50 4.75 15.21
CA TYR A 315 18.27 4.54 15.98
C TYR A 315 18.12 5.57 17.11
N GLY A 316 16.86 5.86 17.45
CA GLY A 316 16.50 6.74 18.55
C GLY A 316 16.75 6.12 19.91
N THR A 317 17.31 6.90 20.84
CA THR A 317 17.50 6.56 22.25
C THR A 317 16.71 7.55 23.12
N PRO A 318 16.51 7.29 24.41
CA PRO A 318 15.79 8.22 25.29
C PRO A 318 16.34 9.65 25.31
N THR A 319 17.64 9.82 25.11
CA THR A 319 18.32 11.12 25.21
C THR A 319 18.89 11.63 23.88
N GLY A 320 18.80 10.87 22.80
CA GLY A 320 19.39 11.23 21.52
C GLY A 320 19.26 10.11 20.50
N ALA A 321 20.31 9.83 19.77
CA ALA A 321 20.38 8.72 18.83
C ALA A 321 21.76 8.08 18.84
N ALA A 322 21.85 6.85 18.32
CA ALA A 322 23.11 6.10 18.23
C ALA A 322 23.14 5.26 16.93
N VAL A 323 24.31 4.77 16.56
CA VAL A 323 24.47 3.83 15.44
C VAL A 323 23.84 2.48 15.78
N PHE A 324 23.05 1.95 14.89
CA PHE A 324 22.41 0.65 15.04
C PHE A 324 23.40 -0.47 14.72
N ASN A 325 24.10 -0.94 15.75
CA ASN A 325 25.07 -2.02 15.67
C ASN A 325 25.01 -2.89 16.95
N ALA A 326 25.75 -3.99 16.96
CA ALA A 326 25.73 -4.93 18.05
C ALA A 326 26.36 -4.41 19.37
N ASP A 327 27.18 -3.37 19.30
CA ASP A 327 27.78 -2.77 20.50
C ASP A 327 26.76 -1.90 21.25
N ASN A 328 25.80 -1.35 20.53
CA ASN A 328 24.79 -0.41 21.04
C ASN A 328 23.43 -1.06 21.32
N VAL A 329 23.13 -2.22 20.73
CA VAL A 329 21.81 -2.84 20.78
C VAL A 329 21.88 -4.25 21.31
N SER A 330 21.22 -4.49 22.44
CA SER A 330 21.08 -5.82 23.05
C SER A 330 19.80 -6.52 22.59
N LEU A 331 19.71 -7.84 22.80
CA LEU A 331 18.47 -8.60 22.57
C LEU A 331 17.31 -8.10 23.43
N SER A 332 17.59 -7.63 24.65
CA SER A 332 16.56 -7.04 25.52
C SER A 332 16.02 -5.71 24.97
N ALA A 333 16.83 -4.93 24.29
CA ALA A 333 16.37 -3.71 23.63
C ALA A 333 15.39 -3.99 22.49
N LEU A 334 15.60 -5.08 21.73
CA LEU A 334 14.75 -5.48 20.61
C LEU A 334 13.37 -6.04 21.02
N CYS A 335 13.19 -6.40 22.30
CA CYS A 335 11.97 -6.96 22.86
C CYS A 335 11.57 -6.29 24.18
N SER A 336 11.82 -5.00 24.32
CA SER A 336 11.49 -4.25 25.56
C SER A 336 10.02 -3.83 25.64
N ASN A 337 9.36 -3.66 24.50
CA ASN A 337 7.92 -3.34 24.42
C ASN A 337 7.15 -4.62 24.10
N ILE A 338 6.54 -5.24 25.11
CA ILE A 338 5.66 -6.39 24.93
C ILE A 338 4.34 -5.87 24.37
N ILE A 339 4.17 -5.97 23.06
CA ILE A 339 2.88 -5.72 22.42
C ILE A 339 1.99 -6.94 22.67
N SER A 340 0.78 -6.69 23.20
CA SER A 340 -0.23 -7.73 23.41
C SER A 340 -0.42 -8.60 22.15
N GLY A 341 -0.29 -9.93 22.28
CA GLY A 341 -0.39 -10.87 21.17
C GLY A 341 0.95 -11.28 20.53
N LEU A 342 2.10 -10.69 20.92
CA LEU A 342 3.44 -11.15 20.56
C LEU A 342 4.10 -11.83 21.77
N SER A 343 3.51 -12.90 22.25
CA SER A 343 4.00 -13.62 23.43
C SER A 343 5.43 -14.19 23.28
N ASN A 344 5.97 -14.20 22.06
CA ASN A 344 7.25 -14.84 21.77
C ASN A 344 8.45 -13.88 21.70
N CYS A 345 8.24 -12.57 21.61
CA CYS A 345 9.34 -11.60 21.59
C CYS A 345 9.81 -11.26 23.00
N THR A 346 10.57 -12.15 23.61
CA THR A 346 11.34 -11.85 24.83
C THR A 346 12.82 -12.14 24.57
N PRO A 347 13.76 -11.53 25.29
CA PRO A 347 15.18 -11.85 25.16
C PRO A 347 15.47 -13.34 25.38
N VAL A 348 14.73 -13.95 26.29
CA VAL A 348 14.82 -15.39 26.58
C VAL A 348 14.33 -16.22 25.40
N SER A 349 13.19 -15.86 24.81
CA SER A 349 12.63 -16.59 23.65
C SER A 349 13.52 -16.47 22.42
N ILE A 350 14.12 -15.30 22.16
CA ILE A 350 15.09 -15.13 21.07
C ILE A 350 16.30 -16.03 21.30
N ALA A 351 16.92 -15.97 22.47
CA ALA A 351 18.11 -16.76 22.79
C ALA A 351 17.82 -18.27 22.79
N ALA A 352 16.70 -18.70 23.36
CA ALA A 352 16.36 -20.12 23.51
C ALA A 352 15.83 -20.76 22.23
N GLN A 353 14.97 -20.04 21.48
CA GLN A 353 14.29 -20.58 20.29
C GLN A 353 15.10 -20.36 19.02
N LEU A 354 15.67 -19.17 18.83
CA LEU A 354 16.40 -18.82 17.63
C LEU A 354 17.90 -19.10 17.75
N LYS A 355 18.41 -19.23 18.98
CA LYS A 355 19.84 -19.51 19.29
C LYS A 355 20.79 -18.51 18.61
N VAL A 356 20.37 -17.26 18.51
CA VAL A 356 21.17 -16.17 17.90
C VAL A 356 21.69 -15.22 18.98
N SER A 357 22.89 -14.71 18.76
CA SER A 357 23.48 -13.64 19.56
C SER A 357 22.88 -12.28 19.20
N ALA A 358 23.12 -11.25 20.01
CA ALA A 358 22.75 -9.87 19.68
C ALA A 358 23.38 -9.42 18.36
N ALA A 359 24.63 -9.79 18.10
CA ALA A 359 25.34 -9.46 16.87
C ALA A 359 24.63 -10.07 15.64
N GLN A 360 24.22 -11.33 15.72
CA GLN A 360 23.52 -12.01 14.64
C GLN A 360 22.12 -11.42 14.42
N ALA A 361 21.38 -11.11 15.49
CA ALA A 361 20.07 -10.47 15.41
C ALA A 361 20.16 -9.08 14.76
N VAL A 362 21.12 -8.26 15.18
CA VAL A 362 21.36 -6.94 14.60
C VAL A 362 21.81 -7.04 13.14
N ALA A 363 22.73 -7.96 12.80
CA ALA A 363 23.17 -8.17 11.42
C ALA A 363 21.98 -8.55 10.52
N TYR A 364 21.11 -9.47 10.97
CA TYR A 364 19.90 -9.82 10.25
C TYR A 364 18.99 -8.59 10.03
N LEU A 365 18.68 -7.81 11.07
CA LEU A 365 17.86 -6.61 10.94
C LEU A 365 18.49 -5.56 10.04
N ARG A 366 19.81 -5.50 9.95
CA ARG A 366 20.55 -4.68 9.00
C ARG A 366 20.47 -5.20 7.54
N GLY A 367 19.96 -6.43 7.33
CA GLY A 367 19.79 -7.01 6.00
C GLY A 367 20.68 -8.20 5.67
N ASP A 368 21.42 -8.76 6.64
CA ASP A 368 22.16 -10.00 6.45
C ASP A 368 21.19 -11.18 6.33
N GLN A 369 21.31 -11.93 5.23
CA GLN A 369 20.46 -13.07 4.91
C GLN A 369 21.15 -14.43 5.18
N THR A 370 22.38 -14.43 5.69
CA THR A 370 23.15 -15.68 5.91
C THR A 370 22.54 -16.60 6.96
N LEU A 371 21.73 -16.05 7.86
CA LEU A 371 21.04 -16.78 8.93
C LEU A 371 19.56 -17.05 8.65
N GLU A 372 19.10 -16.88 7.43
CA GLU A 372 17.71 -17.16 7.08
C GLU A 372 17.44 -18.67 6.89
N ILE A 373 16.19 -19.10 7.09
CA ILE A 373 15.80 -20.53 6.98
C ILE A 373 16.18 -21.11 5.62
N SER A 374 16.12 -20.32 4.54
CA SER A 374 16.57 -20.72 3.21
C SER A 374 18.01 -21.21 3.17
N ASN A 375 18.84 -20.80 4.14
CA ASN A 375 20.23 -21.20 4.34
C ASN A 375 20.41 -22.20 5.49
N LEU A 376 19.36 -22.94 5.86
CA LEU A 376 19.34 -23.90 6.97
C LEU A 376 19.55 -23.27 8.37
N THR A 377 19.13 -22.03 8.54
CA THR A 377 19.25 -21.28 9.78
C THR A 377 17.88 -20.85 10.33
N PRO A 378 17.78 -20.48 11.64
CA PRO A 378 16.47 -20.35 12.27
C PRO A 378 15.76 -19.02 12.05
N LEU A 379 16.34 -18.04 11.36
CA LEU A 379 15.72 -16.74 11.17
C LEU A 379 14.75 -16.73 9.98
N ARG A 380 13.78 -15.82 10.01
CA ARG A 380 12.77 -15.66 8.96
C ARG A 380 13.43 -15.38 7.61
N SER A 381 13.01 -16.10 6.58
CA SER A 381 13.43 -15.83 5.20
C SER A 381 12.73 -14.59 4.66
N ARG A 382 13.44 -13.80 3.85
CA ARG A 382 12.95 -12.58 3.23
C ARG A 382 13.26 -12.59 1.74
N THR A 383 12.29 -12.25 0.91
CA THR A 383 12.48 -12.08 -0.54
C THR A 383 13.32 -10.83 -0.81
N THR A 384 13.07 -9.72 -0.11
CA THR A 384 13.88 -8.50 -0.19
C THR A 384 14.33 -8.03 1.19
N ARG A 385 15.35 -7.15 1.23
CA ARG A 385 15.79 -6.50 2.48
C ARG A 385 14.87 -5.37 2.90
N LEU A 386 14.10 -4.80 1.98
CA LEU A 386 13.14 -3.74 2.23
C LEU A 386 11.84 -4.34 2.74
N GLY A 387 11.37 -3.87 3.88
CA GLY A 387 10.05 -4.21 4.40
C GLY A 387 8.94 -3.63 3.56
N ASP A 388 7.73 -4.18 3.71
CA ASP A 388 6.55 -3.69 3.04
C ASP A 388 6.26 -2.23 3.43
N ILE A 389 5.87 -1.43 2.44
CA ILE A 389 5.47 -0.02 2.57
C ILE A 389 3.97 0.04 2.31
N VAL A 390 3.18 0.07 3.38
CA VAL A 390 1.70 -0.04 3.29
C VAL A 390 1.03 1.34 3.37
N ASN A 391 1.09 2.00 4.52
CA ASN A 391 0.42 3.29 4.74
C ASN A 391 1.38 4.49 4.68
N SER A 392 2.69 4.25 4.75
CA SER A 392 3.68 5.30 4.53
C SER A 392 3.71 5.69 3.06
N SER A 393 3.40 6.95 2.79
CA SER A 393 3.51 7.50 1.44
C SER A 393 4.94 7.99 1.21
N PRO A 394 5.64 7.54 0.18
CA PRO A 394 6.95 8.08 -0.16
C PRO A 394 6.89 9.58 -0.37
N VAL A 395 7.94 10.28 0.02
CA VAL A 395 8.11 11.71 -0.22
C VAL A 395 9.36 11.93 -1.04
N ILE A 396 9.22 12.62 -2.17
CA ILE A 396 10.34 13.04 -2.99
C ILE A 396 10.76 14.43 -2.54
N GLU A 397 12.04 14.62 -2.32
CA GLU A 397 12.67 15.93 -2.12
C GLU A 397 13.61 16.19 -3.28
N ALA A 398 13.30 17.23 -4.06
CA ALA A 398 14.13 17.70 -5.14
C ALA A 398 14.89 18.99 -4.74
N ALA A 399 16.04 19.21 -5.35
CA ALA A 399 16.81 20.45 -5.16
C ALA A 399 16.04 21.69 -5.60
N THR A 400 15.03 21.51 -6.46
CA THR A 400 14.18 22.58 -7.00
C THR A 400 12.92 22.85 -6.17
N ASP A 401 12.68 22.08 -5.11
CA ASP A 401 11.52 22.29 -4.27
C ASP A 401 11.59 23.64 -3.57
N ASP A 402 10.64 24.49 -3.90
CA ASP A 402 10.47 25.81 -3.36
C ASP A 402 9.18 25.85 -2.52
N PHE A 403 9.32 25.99 -1.21
CA PHE A 403 8.22 26.06 -0.27
C PHE A 403 7.60 27.46 -0.17
N GLY A 404 7.96 28.37 -1.08
CA GLY A 404 7.40 29.73 -1.15
C GLY A 404 8.02 30.73 -0.18
N TYR A 405 9.03 30.33 0.58
CA TYR A 405 9.62 31.18 1.63
C TYR A 405 10.38 32.40 1.10
N ARG A 406 10.67 32.47 -0.20
CA ARG A 406 11.16 33.71 -0.84
C ARG A 406 10.16 34.86 -0.76
N SER A 407 8.87 34.54 -0.64
CA SER A 407 7.80 35.52 -0.51
C SER A 407 7.61 36.04 0.92
N MET A 408 8.33 35.50 1.90
CA MET A 408 8.27 35.99 3.27
C MET A 408 8.68 37.44 3.33
N TYR A 409 7.89 38.26 4.03
CA TYR A 409 8.14 39.67 4.22
C TYR A 409 8.47 39.96 5.70
N ASP A 410 9.60 40.56 5.95
CA ASP A 410 9.95 41.05 7.28
C ASP A 410 9.50 42.50 7.46
N VAL A 411 8.49 42.71 8.30
CA VAL A 411 7.93 44.03 8.59
C VAL A 411 8.93 44.98 9.28
N THR A 412 9.92 44.42 9.97
CA THR A 412 10.92 45.20 10.69
C THR A 412 11.97 45.78 9.74
N SER A 413 12.47 44.95 8.83
CA SER A 413 13.48 45.38 7.85
C SER A 413 12.88 45.92 6.55
N GLY A 414 11.58 45.71 6.31
CA GLY A 414 10.91 46.09 5.07
C GLY A 414 11.36 45.29 3.84
N LYS A 415 11.88 44.07 4.03
CA LYS A 415 12.46 43.27 2.95
C LYS A 415 11.73 41.96 2.78
N PHE A 416 11.66 41.49 1.51
CA PHE A 416 11.32 40.10 1.16
C PHE A 416 12.56 39.21 1.32
N ASP A 417 12.32 37.93 1.51
CA ASP A 417 13.35 36.89 1.69
C ASP A 417 14.39 37.27 2.79
N PRO A 418 13.95 37.60 4.00
CA PRO A 418 14.82 38.14 5.05
C PRO A 418 15.93 37.16 5.48
N TYR A 419 15.75 35.87 5.20
CA TYR A 419 16.69 34.79 5.53
C TYR A 419 17.47 34.27 4.32
N ASN A 420 17.42 34.97 3.15
CA ASN A 420 18.11 34.56 1.92
C ASN A 420 17.79 33.12 1.47
N TYR A 421 16.50 32.76 1.45
CA TYR A 421 16.04 31.46 1.01
C TYR A 421 16.40 31.18 -0.47
N ALA A 422 16.37 32.21 -1.31
CA ALA A 422 16.82 32.12 -2.69
C ALA A 422 18.28 31.62 -2.80
N GLY A 423 19.16 32.09 -1.94
CA GLY A 423 20.56 31.62 -1.87
C GLY A 423 20.66 30.15 -1.42
N TYR A 424 19.83 29.75 -0.47
CA TYR A 424 19.76 28.35 -0.03
C TYR A 424 19.30 27.41 -1.16
N LEU A 425 18.26 27.79 -1.91
CA LEU A 425 17.79 27.01 -3.06
C LEU A 425 18.86 26.86 -4.15
N LEU A 426 19.63 27.91 -4.42
CA LEU A 426 20.77 27.84 -5.35
C LEU A 426 21.82 26.84 -4.85
N SER A 427 22.10 26.81 -3.55
CA SER A 427 23.02 25.86 -2.93
C SER A 427 22.51 24.41 -3.04
N LYS A 428 21.22 24.16 -2.75
CA LYS A 428 20.59 22.85 -2.97
C LYS A 428 20.68 22.42 -4.43
N GLY A 429 20.38 23.34 -5.36
CA GLY A 429 20.45 23.12 -6.80
C GLY A 429 21.85 22.73 -7.27
N SER A 430 22.88 23.46 -6.80
CA SER A 430 24.29 23.20 -7.12
C SER A 430 24.76 21.83 -6.59
N ALA A 431 24.27 21.40 -5.43
CA ALA A 431 24.53 20.08 -4.88
C ALA A 431 23.80 18.96 -5.65
N GLY A 432 22.88 19.31 -6.55
CA GLY A 432 22.12 18.36 -7.34
C GLY A 432 21.30 17.37 -6.50
N ARG A 433 20.82 17.81 -5.36
CA ARG A 433 20.17 16.97 -4.35
C ARG A 433 18.84 16.41 -4.86
N SER A 434 18.66 15.13 -4.66
CA SER A 434 17.39 14.42 -4.92
C SER A 434 17.30 13.25 -3.96
N MET A 435 16.25 13.21 -3.16
CA MET A 435 16.03 12.17 -2.15
C MET A 435 14.62 11.64 -2.23
N VAL A 436 14.45 10.39 -1.80
CA VAL A 436 13.16 9.75 -1.58
C VAL A 436 13.15 9.20 -0.16
N TYR A 437 12.13 9.54 0.60
CA TYR A 437 11.95 9.08 1.97
C TYR A 437 10.69 8.22 2.07
N ALA A 438 10.79 7.06 2.70
CA ALA A 438 9.67 6.16 2.94
C ALA A 438 9.86 5.40 4.24
N GLY A 439 8.79 5.27 5.02
CA GLY A 439 8.75 4.36 6.16
C GLY A 439 8.38 2.96 5.69
N ALA A 440 8.94 1.92 6.35
CA ALA A 440 8.68 0.53 6.02
C ALA A 440 8.48 -0.33 7.27
N ASN A 441 7.88 -1.49 7.08
CA ASN A 441 7.57 -2.42 8.15
C ASN A 441 8.74 -3.36 8.51
N ASP A 442 9.95 -3.06 8.04
CA ASP A 442 11.20 -3.59 8.60
C ASP A 442 11.71 -2.79 9.83
N GLY A 443 10.95 -1.79 10.26
CA GLY A 443 11.24 -0.97 11.43
C GLY A 443 11.95 0.35 11.11
N MET A 444 12.10 0.73 9.86
CA MET A 444 12.94 1.85 9.45
C MET A 444 12.21 2.90 8.62
N LEU A 445 12.60 4.15 8.82
CA LEU A 445 12.46 5.19 7.80
C LEU A 445 13.71 5.14 6.92
N HIS A 446 13.55 4.98 5.63
CA HIS A 446 14.65 4.96 4.66
C HIS A 446 14.78 6.30 3.94
N GLY A 447 16.02 6.72 3.70
CA GLY A 447 16.38 7.82 2.83
C GLY A 447 17.18 7.31 1.62
N PHE A 448 16.55 7.28 0.45
CA PHE A 448 17.16 6.82 -0.79
C PHE A 448 17.62 7.99 -1.66
N ASN A 449 18.72 7.83 -2.36
CA ASN A 449 19.13 8.75 -3.41
C ASN A 449 18.11 8.70 -4.56
N GLY A 450 17.47 9.81 -4.87
CA GLY A 450 16.40 9.89 -5.87
C GLY A 450 16.83 9.55 -7.30
N ARG A 451 18.13 9.61 -7.61
CA ARG A 451 18.66 9.29 -8.94
C ARG A 451 19.07 7.83 -9.11
N THR A 452 19.49 7.17 -8.03
CA THR A 452 20.10 5.83 -8.07
C THR A 452 19.32 4.78 -7.29
N GLY A 453 18.38 5.17 -6.43
CA GLY A 453 17.68 4.26 -5.52
C GLY A 453 18.52 3.76 -4.34
N VAL A 454 19.81 4.07 -4.29
CA VAL A 454 20.71 3.60 -3.23
C VAL A 454 20.36 4.27 -1.91
N GLU A 455 20.19 3.47 -0.87
CA GLU A 455 19.96 3.95 0.49
C GLU A 455 21.18 4.74 1.00
N GLN A 456 20.93 5.98 1.41
CA GLN A 456 21.95 6.85 2.01
C GLN A 456 21.97 6.70 3.53
N PHE A 457 20.82 6.50 4.13
CA PHE A 457 20.66 6.22 5.55
C PHE A 457 19.32 5.56 5.84
N ALA A 458 19.21 4.93 7.02
CA ALA A 458 17.94 4.56 7.60
C ALA A 458 17.87 5.02 9.07
N TYR A 459 16.65 5.27 9.55
CA TYR A 459 16.40 5.69 10.93
C TYR A 459 15.34 4.79 11.58
N ILE A 460 15.67 4.24 12.74
CA ILE A 460 14.77 3.43 13.58
C ILE A 460 14.24 4.31 14.72
N PRO A 461 12.95 4.67 14.77
CA PRO A 461 12.39 5.39 15.91
C PRO A 461 12.51 4.59 17.22
N GLN A 462 12.72 5.28 18.32
CA GLN A 462 12.86 4.66 19.64
C GLN A 462 11.64 3.78 19.99
N SER A 463 10.44 4.26 19.67
CA SER A 463 9.18 3.56 19.97
C SER A 463 9.06 2.21 19.24
N VAL A 464 9.77 2.04 18.13
CA VAL A 464 9.72 0.85 17.27
C VAL A 464 10.76 -0.18 17.70
N LEU A 465 11.92 0.24 18.16
CA LEU A 465 13.04 -0.64 18.50
C LEU A 465 12.62 -1.81 19.43
N GLY A 466 11.76 -1.51 20.40
CA GLY A 466 11.38 -2.46 21.45
C GLY A 466 10.52 -3.64 21.00
N HIS A 467 10.07 -3.68 19.75
CA HIS A 467 9.34 -4.82 19.18
C HIS A 467 9.92 -5.33 17.86
N MET A 468 11.07 -4.82 17.43
CA MET A 468 11.75 -5.31 16.23
C MET A 468 12.23 -6.76 16.34
N GLY A 469 12.38 -7.30 17.54
CA GLY A 469 12.69 -8.71 17.74
C GLY A 469 11.67 -9.67 17.12
N ASN A 470 10.40 -9.22 16.93
CA ASN A 470 9.39 -10.01 16.23
C ASN A 470 9.76 -10.29 14.75
N LEU A 471 10.54 -9.43 14.13
CA LEU A 471 10.98 -9.61 12.72
C LEU A 471 11.95 -10.80 12.56
N LEU A 472 12.54 -11.29 13.63
CA LEU A 472 13.50 -12.40 13.62
C LEU A 472 12.82 -13.77 13.53
N PHE A 473 11.61 -13.91 14.08
CA PHE A 473 10.97 -15.21 14.22
C PHE A 473 10.57 -15.80 12.87
N PRO A 474 10.91 -17.09 12.64
CA PRO A 474 10.45 -17.81 11.48
C PRO A 474 8.95 -18.09 11.61
N TYR A 475 8.30 -18.25 10.48
CA TYR A 475 7.03 -18.93 10.46
C TYR A 475 7.27 -20.42 10.24
N THR A 476 6.54 -21.26 10.95
CA THR A 476 6.57 -22.69 10.71
C THR A 476 5.46 -23.06 9.75
N THR A 477 5.77 -23.92 8.79
CA THR A 477 4.79 -24.56 7.88
C THR A 477 3.85 -25.51 8.62
N VAL A 478 4.09 -25.78 9.89
CA VAL A 478 3.21 -26.58 10.74
C VAL A 478 2.13 -25.67 11.29
N LYS A 479 0.95 -25.82 10.73
CA LYS A 479 -0.34 -25.24 11.10
C LYS A 479 -0.42 -24.68 12.52
N LEU A 480 -0.83 -23.41 12.62
CA LEU A 480 -1.38 -22.74 13.80
C LEU A 480 -0.41 -22.11 14.81
N ASN A 481 0.89 -22.27 14.72
CA ASN A 481 1.85 -21.55 15.56
C ASN A 481 2.89 -20.81 14.72
N THR A 482 2.42 -19.93 13.82
CA THR A 482 3.31 -18.97 13.20
C THR A 482 3.85 -18.05 14.28
N GLN A 483 5.12 -18.16 14.58
CA GLN A 483 5.77 -17.30 15.57
C GLN A 483 5.91 -15.87 15.05
N TYR A 484 6.02 -15.71 13.72
CA TYR A 484 5.96 -14.42 13.05
C TYR A 484 4.52 -14.03 12.81
N ALA A 485 4.18 -12.79 13.16
CA ALA A 485 2.95 -12.13 12.77
C ALA A 485 3.32 -10.79 12.16
N HIS A 486 2.78 -10.50 10.97
CA HIS A 486 2.93 -9.19 10.34
C HIS A 486 2.46 -8.08 11.28
N ARG A 487 3.25 -7.01 11.39
CA ARG A 487 2.94 -5.83 12.18
C ARG A 487 3.44 -4.59 11.47
N TYR A 488 2.78 -3.50 11.77
CA TYR A 488 3.24 -2.19 11.36
C TYR A 488 4.38 -1.71 12.27
N TYR A 489 5.31 -0.95 11.69
CA TYR A 489 6.46 -0.38 12.38
C TYR A 489 6.60 1.12 12.05
N VAL A 490 7.23 1.50 10.95
CA VAL A 490 7.29 2.89 10.50
C VAL A 490 6.31 3.05 9.34
N ASP A 491 5.04 3.14 9.69
CA ASP A 491 3.92 2.99 8.75
C ASP A 491 3.15 4.30 8.52
N GLY A 492 3.58 5.37 9.18
CA GLY A 492 2.88 6.66 9.13
C GLY A 492 3.40 7.61 8.05
N PRO A 493 2.67 8.72 7.84
CA PRO A 493 3.06 9.73 6.88
C PRO A 493 4.34 10.46 7.26
N VAL A 494 5.04 10.93 6.23
CA VAL A 494 6.27 11.70 6.29
C VAL A 494 6.04 13.05 5.60
N VAL A 495 6.68 14.10 6.11
CA VAL A 495 6.70 15.43 5.49
C VAL A 495 8.11 16.01 5.53
N VAL A 496 8.49 16.70 4.47
CA VAL A 496 9.78 17.40 4.36
C VAL A 496 9.52 18.88 4.10
N SER A 497 10.32 19.74 4.69
CA SER A 497 10.34 21.18 4.42
C SER A 497 11.69 21.78 4.74
N ASP A 498 11.99 22.92 4.14
CA ASP A 498 13.12 23.75 4.55
C ASP A 498 12.71 24.61 5.74
N VAL A 499 13.62 24.80 6.68
CA VAL A 499 13.40 25.59 7.90
C VAL A 499 14.62 26.48 8.16
N ALA A 500 14.40 27.68 8.69
CA ALA A 500 15.49 28.57 9.07
C ALA A 500 15.61 28.69 10.60
N SER A 501 16.85 28.80 11.08
CA SER A 501 17.12 29.25 12.43
C SER A 501 16.86 30.75 12.60
N ALA A 502 16.76 31.22 13.82
CA ALA A 502 16.63 32.63 14.10
C ALA A 502 17.82 33.48 13.56
N ALA A 503 18.98 32.86 13.34
CA ALA A 503 20.15 33.47 12.73
C ALA A 503 20.14 33.39 11.18
N GLY A 504 19.10 32.88 10.56
CA GLY A 504 18.97 32.79 9.10
C GLY A 504 19.70 31.60 8.47
N ALA A 505 20.18 30.63 9.25
CA ALA A 505 20.76 29.40 8.70
C ALA A 505 19.64 28.40 8.31
N TRP A 506 19.62 28.00 7.05
CA TRP A 506 18.64 27.06 6.52
C TRP A 506 19.08 25.60 6.69
N SER A 507 18.10 24.76 6.92
CA SER A 507 18.22 23.29 6.95
C SER A 507 17.00 22.67 6.29
N THR A 508 17.15 21.49 5.71
CA THR A 508 16.00 20.66 5.29
C THR A 508 15.69 19.67 6.41
N VAL A 509 14.44 19.66 6.85
CA VAL A 509 13.97 18.82 7.95
C VAL A 509 12.87 17.87 7.48
N LEU A 510 12.95 16.65 7.95
CA LEU A 510 11.93 15.62 7.80
C LEU A 510 11.22 15.44 9.14
N VAL A 511 9.87 15.43 9.12
CA VAL A 511 9.05 15.00 10.24
C VAL A 511 8.30 13.73 9.82
N GLY A 512 8.51 12.65 10.57
CA GLY A 512 7.89 11.36 10.31
C GLY A 512 7.06 10.87 11.49
N THR A 513 6.10 10.00 11.21
CA THR A 513 5.28 9.34 12.23
C THR A 513 5.40 7.82 12.09
N THR A 514 5.18 7.11 13.19
CA THR A 514 5.14 5.63 13.17
C THR A 514 3.76 5.07 12.81
N GLY A 515 2.74 5.93 12.72
CA GLY A 515 1.39 5.51 12.31
C GLY A 515 0.82 4.41 13.21
N ALA A 516 0.41 3.31 12.59
CA ALA A 516 -0.11 2.15 13.32
C ALA A 516 0.99 1.34 14.04
N GLY A 517 2.26 1.54 13.68
CA GLY A 517 3.39 0.76 14.22
C GLY A 517 3.89 1.24 15.58
N GLY A 518 3.44 2.39 16.05
CA GLY A 518 3.85 2.93 17.35
C GLY A 518 3.24 4.30 17.64
N LYS A 519 3.47 4.78 18.85
CA LYS A 519 3.00 6.10 19.29
C LYS A 519 4.16 7.09 19.28
N SER A 520 4.58 7.51 18.09
CA SER A 520 5.74 8.38 17.94
C SER A 520 5.64 9.33 16.74
N VAL A 521 6.18 10.53 16.96
CA VAL A 521 6.51 11.52 15.92
C VAL A 521 7.95 11.94 16.14
N PHE A 522 8.73 12.00 15.07
CA PHE A 522 10.16 12.32 15.12
C PHE A 522 10.56 13.33 14.06
N ALA A 523 11.61 14.10 14.33
CA ALA A 523 12.19 15.06 13.39
C ALA A 523 13.69 14.81 13.17
N LEU A 524 14.10 14.87 11.90
CA LEU A 524 15.46 14.62 11.46
C LEU A 524 15.96 15.79 10.61
N ASP A 525 17.19 16.24 10.84
CA ASP A 525 17.89 17.13 9.91
C ASP A 525 18.44 16.28 8.75
N VAL A 526 17.82 16.40 7.59
CA VAL A 526 18.20 15.68 6.38
C VAL A 526 18.95 16.56 5.38
N SER A 527 19.53 17.67 5.85
CA SER A 527 20.30 18.59 4.99
C SER A 527 21.52 17.96 4.33
N ASN A 528 22.09 16.92 4.93
CA ASN A 528 23.21 16.16 4.39
C ASN A 528 22.94 14.64 4.51
N PRO A 529 22.18 14.04 3.58
CA PRO A 529 21.78 12.64 3.69
C PRO A 529 22.96 11.65 3.64
N SER A 530 23.98 11.91 2.83
CA SER A 530 25.17 11.04 2.73
C SER A 530 26.06 11.09 3.98
N GLY A 531 26.00 12.20 4.74
CA GLY A 531 26.67 12.37 6.02
C GLY A 531 25.73 12.26 7.23
N PHE A 532 24.57 11.58 7.07
CA PHE A 532 23.62 11.40 8.16
C PHE A 532 24.23 10.62 9.32
N ASN A 533 24.03 11.09 10.53
CA ASN A 533 24.57 10.48 11.74
C ASN A 533 23.68 10.78 12.97
N ALA A 534 24.04 10.29 14.14
CA ALA A 534 23.25 10.40 15.36
C ALA A 534 22.89 11.84 15.77
N SER A 535 23.73 12.83 15.45
CA SER A 535 23.45 14.24 15.76
C SER A 535 22.33 14.86 14.89
N ARG A 536 21.88 14.14 13.85
CA ARG A 536 20.85 14.61 12.94
C ARG A 536 19.42 14.33 13.42
N ARG A 537 19.24 13.54 14.46
CA ARG A 537 17.95 13.48 15.16
C ARG A 537 17.74 14.78 15.95
N LEU A 538 16.74 15.55 15.56
CA LEU A 538 16.39 16.77 16.28
C LEU A 538 15.62 16.45 17.56
N TRP A 539 14.55 15.68 17.45
CA TRP A 539 13.73 15.22 18.57
C TRP A 539 12.87 14.00 18.20
N GLU A 540 12.35 13.35 19.22
CA GLU A 540 11.31 12.33 19.11
C GLU A 540 10.35 12.43 20.29
N ILE A 541 9.05 12.47 20.01
CA ILE A 541 7.98 12.45 20.99
C ILE A 541 7.30 11.09 20.89
N ASN A 542 7.30 10.35 21.99
CA ASN A 542 6.72 9.00 22.05
C ASN A 542 6.13 8.71 23.44
N ASP A 543 5.45 7.58 23.58
CA ASP A 543 4.82 7.12 24.81
C ASP A 543 5.78 6.68 25.92
N SER A 544 7.09 6.65 25.62
CA SER A 544 8.17 6.36 26.58
C SER A 544 8.94 7.61 27.00
N ASN A 545 8.52 8.81 26.60
CA ASN A 545 9.16 10.04 27.04
C ASN A 545 9.10 10.21 28.55
N ALA A 546 10.21 10.65 29.14
CA ALA A 546 10.29 10.96 30.56
C ALA A 546 9.33 12.11 30.97
N ASN A 547 9.01 13.03 30.04
CA ASN A 547 8.00 14.04 30.25
C ASN A 547 6.61 13.40 30.10
N LEU A 548 5.95 13.18 31.24
CA LEU A 548 4.64 12.54 31.32
C LEU A 548 3.52 13.32 30.58
N LEU A 549 3.67 14.63 30.41
CA LEU A 549 2.73 15.40 29.60
C LEU A 549 2.81 15.02 28.12
N LEU A 550 3.97 14.64 27.63
CA LEU A 550 4.14 14.18 26.24
C LEU A 550 3.70 12.73 26.10
N SER A 551 4.26 11.84 26.90
CA SER A 551 4.00 10.40 26.80
C SER A 551 2.55 10.01 27.06
N ALA A 552 1.83 10.73 27.93
CA ALA A 552 0.42 10.45 28.21
C ALA A 552 -0.54 11.00 27.14
N ASN A 553 -0.12 11.99 26.35
CA ASN A 553 -0.97 12.61 25.35
C ASN A 553 -0.69 12.15 23.92
N ILE A 554 0.46 11.53 23.63
CA ILE A 554 0.74 10.99 22.30
C ILE A 554 0.02 9.65 22.09
N GLY A 555 -0.54 9.46 20.93
CA GLY A 555 -1.16 8.22 20.46
C GLY A 555 -0.59 7.79 19.11
N ASN A 556 -1.29 6.91 18.41
CA ASN A 556 -0.96 6.50 17.05
C ASN A 556 -1.31 7.63 16.08
N VAL A 557 -0.31 8.34 15.59
CA VAL A 557 -0.49 9.49 14.70
C VAL A 557 -0.57 9.01 13.27
N LEU A 558 -1.79 8.88 12.77
CA LEU A 558 -2.10 8.48 11.38
C LEU A 558 -2.23 9.70 10.45
N GLY A 559 -2.47 10.89 11.02
CA GLY A 559 -2.58 12.13 10.29
C GLY A 559 -1.22 12.66 9.83
N LYS A 560 -1.19 13.30 8.66
CA LYS A 560 0.03 13.91 8.13
C LYS A 560 0.38 15.17 8.94
N PRO A 561 1.60 15.28 9.51
CA PRO A 561 2.09 16.51 10.12
C PRO A 561 2.16 17.65 9.10
N VAL A 562 2.02 18.89 9.58
CA VAL A 562 2.20 20.09 8.75
C VAL A 562 3.37 20.89 9.32
N ILE A 563 4.29 21.33 8.46
CA ILE A 563 5.40 22.20 8.83
C ILE A 563 5.08 23.61 8.36
N VAL A 564 5.04 24.57 9.29
CA VAL A 564 4.70 25.97 9.01
C VAL A 564 5.61 26.92 9.75
N PRO A 565 6.02 28.04 9.13
CA PRO A 565 6.61 29.16 9.87
C PRO A 565 5.54 29.90 10.66
N VAL A 566 5.87 30.29 11.86
CA VAL A 566 4.99 31.04 12.76
C VAL A 566 5.74 32.26 13.27
N ARG A 567 5.12 33.43 13.15
CA ARG A 567 5.66 34.70 13.67
C ARG A 567 5.17 34.92 15.09
N SER A 568 6.10 35.20 16.00
CA SER A 568 5.77 35.60 17.37
C SER A 568 5.31 37.07 17.42
N SER A 569 4.70 37.46 18.53
CA SER A 569 4.35 38.87 18.80
C SER A 569 5.56 39.82 18.79
N SER A 570 6.76 39.29 19.00
CA SER A 570 8.03 40.04 18.89
C SER A 570 8.61 40.08 17.47
N GLY A 571 7.91 39.54 16.47
CA GLY A 571 8.35 39.51 15.07
C GLY A 571 9.28 38.34 14.70
N VAL A 572 9.71 37.52 15.65
CA VAL A 572 10.60 36.39 15.39
C VAL A 572 9.84 35.27 14.72
N VAL A 573 10.35 34.80 13.58
CA VAL A 573 9.80 33.63 12.85
C VAL A 573 10.49 32.37 13.31
N SER A 574 9.69 31.33 13.55
CA SER A 574 10.18 29.98 13.87
C SER A 574 9.28 28.94 13.22
N TRP A 575 9.86 27.85 12.73
CA TRP A 575 9.11 26.77 12.08
C TRP A 575 8.56 25.79 13.09
N LYS A 576 7.30 25.42 12.92
CA LYS A 576 6.59 24.48 13.80
C LYS A 576 6.15 23.25 13.02
N ALA A 577 6.33 22.07 13.64
CA ALA A 577 5.59 20.88 13.27
C ALA A 577 4.27 20.88 14.04
N VAL A 578 3.17 20.80 13.32
CA VAL A 578 1.81 20.79 13.88
C VAL A 578 1.16 19.47 13.51
N PHE A 579 0.62 18.76 14.49
CA PHE A 579 -0.05 17.47 14.27
C PHE A 579 -1.05 17.15 15.37
N GLY A 580 -2.09 16.39 15.01
CA GLY A 580 -3.00 15.81 15.98
C GLY A 580 -2.34 14.65 16.72
N ASN A 581 -2.69 14.44 17.97
CA ASN A 581 -2.10 13.40 18.82
C ASN A 581 -2.45 11.96 18.42
N GLY A 582 -3.33 11.76 17.43
CA GLY A 582 -3.75 10.44 16.99
C GLY A 582 -4.64 9.72 18.01
N TYR A 583 -4.66 8.40 17.94
CA TYR A 583 -5.58 7.56 18.70
C TYR A 583 -4.85 6.74 19.76
N GLY A 584 -5.59 6.38 20.82
CA GLY A 584 -5.07 5.46 21.85
C GLY A 584 -4.04 6.07 22.78
N SER A 585 -3.99 7.42 22.94
CA SER A 585 -3.19 8.05 23.99
C SER A 585 -3.67 7.61 25.39
N ILE A 586 -2.79 7.65 26.39
CA ILE A 586 -3.13 7.24 27.77
C ILE A 586 -4.25 8.11 28.33
N ASN A 587 -4.20 9.41 28.07
CA ASN A 587 -5.21 10.35 28.56
C ASN A 587 -6.54 10.27 27.78
N GLY A 588 -6.57 9.62 26.59
CA GLY A 588 -7.77 9.45 25.77
C GLY A 588 -8.43 10.77 25.36
N ARG A 589 -7.67 11.84 25.15
CA ARG A 589 -8.15 13.18 24.77
C ARG A 589 -7.59 13.63 23.44
N ALA A 590 -8.35 14.44 22.72
CA ALA A 590 -7.90 15.09 21.50
C ALA A 590 -6.97 16.27 21.85
N VAL A 591 -5.74 16.21 21.38
CA VAL A 591 -4.70 17.21 21.65
C VAL A 591 -3.96 17.57 20.36
N LEU A 592 -3.81 18.87 20.12
CA LEU A 592 -2.94 19.37 19.06
C LEU A 592 -1.53 19.59 19.63
N PHE A 593 -0.55 18.99 18.97
CA PHE A 593 0.86 19.22 19.24
C PHE A 593 1.38 20.32 18.31
N VAL A 594 2.02 21.33 18.89
CA VAL A 594 2.75 22.39 18.19
C VAL A 594 4.19 22.34 18.66
N VAL A 595 5.07 21.82 17.84
CA VAL A 595 6.47 21.55 18.20
C VAL A 595 7.40 22.48 17.41
N ASP A 596 8.24 23.23 18.11
CA ASP A 596 9.31 23.99 17.47
C ASP A 596 10.32 23.02 16.83
N ILE A 597 10.51 23.13 15.53
CA ILE A 597 11.26 22.13 14.75
C ILE A 597 12.70 22.00 15.21
N LEU A 598 13.38 23.12 15.43
CA LEU A 598 14.82 23.11 15.74
C LEU A 598 15.12 22.81 17.21
N SER A 599 14.27 23.28 18.12
CA SER A 599 14.50 23.12 19.56
C SER A 599 13.75 21.96 20.19
N GLY A 600 12.75 21.39 19.52
CA GLY A 600 11.88 20.35 20.07
C GLY A 600 10.95 20.83 21.19
N ARG A 601 10.83 22.16 21.43
CA ARG A 601 9.90 22.69 22.45
C ARG A 601 8.47 22.45 22.03
N VAL A 602 7.69 21.83 22.91
CA VAL A 602 6.31 21.44 22.65
C VAL A 602 5.32 22.36 23.36
N ASN A 603 4.31 22.79 22.63
CA ASN A 603 3.10 23.38 23.18
C ASN A 603 1.93 22.43 22.88
N LEU A 604 1.17 22.05 23.91
CA LEU A 604 0.01 21.18 23.81
C LEU A 604 -1.26 22.03 23.89
N LEU A 605 -2.14 21.87 22.91
CA LEU A 605 -3.42 22.55 22.86
C LEU A 605 -4.53 21.50 22.91
N PRO A 606 -5.09 21.20 24.11
CA PRO A 606 -6.23 20.30 24.23
C PRO A 606 -7.44 20.87 23.49
N ALA A 607 -8.14 20.02 22.73
CA ALA A 607 -9.43 20.40 22.17
C ALA A 607 -10.47 20.59 23.30
N ALA A 608 -11.32 21.60 23.15
CA ALA A 608 -12.42 21.81 24.09
C ALA A 608 -13.45 20.68 23.93
N GLU A 609 -13.57 19.83 24.93
CA GLU A 609 -14.52 18.72 24.96
C GLU A 609 -15.67 19.09 25.91
N SER A 610 -16.92 19.07 25.42
CA SER A 610 -18.09 19.20 26.26
C SER A 610 -18.78 17.84 26.41
N GLY A 611 -18.68 17.25 27.60
CA GLY A 611 -19.56 16.14 28.01
C GLY A 611 -19.20 14.75 27.46
N VAL A 612 -18.07 14.55 26.83
CA VAL A 612 -17.67 13.24 26.29
C VAL A 612 -16.77 12.51 27.28
N VAL A 613 -17.17 11.30 27.64
CA VAL A 613 -16.45 10.41 28.58
C VAL A 613 -15.67 9.30 27.81
N ALA A 614 -15.85 9.18 26.51
CA ALA A 614 -15.20 8.13 25.70
C ALA A 614 -13.76 8.51 25.32
N PRO A 615 -12.84 7.54 25.22
CA PRO A 615 -11.51 7.79 24.69
C PRO A 615 -11.58 8.43 23.31
N ASN A 616 -10.82 9.51 23.11
CA ASN A 616 -10.82 10.34 21.91
C ASN A 616 -9.39 10.65 21.46
N GLY A 617 -9.23 11.17 20.26
CA GLY A 617 -7.95 11.59 19.69
C GLY A 617 -8.18 12.58 18.55
N LEU A 618 -7.13 13.31 18.18
CA LEU A 618 -7.15 14.27 17.07
C LEU A 618 -6.44 13.66 15.85
N GLY A 619 -7.17 13.54 14.75
CA GLY A 619 -6.68 12.99 13.47
C GLY A 619 -6.01 14.02 12.58
N ASN A 620 -6.45 14.10 11.32
CA ASN A 620 -5.93 15.05 10.34
C ASN A 620 -6.22 16.49 10.74
N ILE A 621 -5.24 17.36 10.47
CA ILE A 621 -5.34 18.80 10.72
C ILE A 621 -5.16 19.58 9.43
N VAL A 622 -5.68 20.79 9.42
CA VAL A 622 -5.41 21.79 8.38
C VAL A 622 -4.96 23.07 9.09
N VAL A 623 -3.86 23.62 8.64
CA VAL A 623 -3.38 24.93 9.09
C VAL A 623 -3.70 25.95 8.03
N ILE A 624 -4.39 27.01 8.40
CA ILE A 624 -4.77 28.11 7.52
C ILE A 624 -4.28 29.44 8.11
N ASP A 625 -3.86 30.35 7.25
CA ASP A 625 -3.63 31.72 7.63
C ASP A 625 -4.96 32.48 7.56
N ARG A 626 -5.44 32.89 8.73
CA ARG A 626 -6.70 33.64 8.86
C ARG A 626 -6.64 35.02 8.16
N TRP A 627 -5.44 35.58 8.02
CA TRP A 627 -5.24 36.93 7.52
C TRP A 627 -4.82 36.97 6.05
N ALA A 628 -4.59 35.82 5.44
CA ALA A 628 -4.26 35.73 4.01
C ALA A 628 -5.37 36.38 3.17
N GLY A 629 -5.02 37.42 2.43
CA GLY A 629 -5.96 38.10 1.53
C GLY A 629 -6.86 39.16 2.18
N SER A 630 -6.71 39.52 3.44
CA SER A 630 -7.40 40.67 4.00
C SER A 630 -6.83 41.96 3.40
N SER A 631 -7.67 42.73 2.70
CA SER A 631 -7.30 44.01 2.06
C SER A 631 -6.96 45.11 3.06
N LEU A 632 -7.08 44.85 4.34
CA LEU A 632 -6.96 45.85 5.42
C LEU A 632 -5.56 46.02 5.97
N ASN A 633 -4.61 45.16 5.59
CA ASN A 633 -3.24 45.32 6.09
C ASN A 633 -2.23 44.74 5.11
N THR A 634 -1.72 45.57 4.21
CA THR A 634 -0.66 45.18 3.26
C THR A 634 0.64 44.79 3.95
N SER A 635 0.79 45.08 5.25
CA SER A 635 1.93 44.72 6.08
C SER A 635 1.83 43.30 6.67
N ASN A 636 0.68 42.65 6.59
CA ASN A 636 0.44 41.27 7.09
C ASN A 636 0.23 40.24 5.96
N ARG A 637 0.78 40.49 4.79
CA ARG A 637 0.74 39.55 3.65
C ARG A 637 1.74 38.42 3.74
N ASP A 638 2.37 38.28 4.83
CA ASP A 638 3.45 37.33 5.05
C ASP A 638 2.93 35.90 5.29
N GLY A 639 1.61 35.75 5.45
CA GLY A 639 0.97 34.43 5.47
C GLY A 639 1.40 33.51 6.61
N PHE A 640 1.85 34.07 7.75
CA PHE A 640 2.41 33.25 8.82
C PHE A 640 1.98 33.69 10.22
#